data_ffbcaba0d2905324b673e847ed16654a
#
_entry.id   ffbcaba0d2905324b673e847ed16654a
#
_cell.length_a   1.000
_cell.length_b   1.000
_cell.length_c   1.000
_cell.angle_alpha   90.00
_cell.angle_beta   90.00
_cell.angle_gamma   90.00
#
_symmetry.space_group_name_H-M   'P 1'
#
loop_
_entity.id
_entity.type
_entity.pdbx_description
1 polymer ?
#
loop_
_entity_poly.entity_id
_entity_poly.type
_entity_poly.pdbx_seq_one_letter_code
_entity_poly.pdbx_strand_id
1 'polypeptide(L)'
;MQPREQPWHRGAASGLLLLLLLLLLAVAVVPSDAKRDIPIGAIFHGDNYEAEIAFRYAVERVNMHEKHFELVPLVKYVSAEDSFKTERKVCELAAEGVTAIFGPSSILTAGIVGSVCKTLEIPHIVTHWDPEPLGGTDPALQAMSINLYPEADVLSRALADLIVDYSWKSFTIIYDTDEGLMRLKDILQIHGPNDAPITVRQIDDDPDYRPLLKDIQSSGESHIILEIRPERIVELLRQAKEVKMLEEYQSYIITSLDAHTMDFEELRYSRSNITALRLMDTKSFDIKNAVHDWEQGEARMKRLFRVSPEHVQTESALYNDAVKIYATAIRELDATEEITPSRLSCGSKNLRQWPFGLRIVNYMKVKTEHGITGPIIFDDYGRRTHFHLDIIELSKEEGFKKIATWDPTHGVNYTRSQGEVYSQIVESLQNKTFIVASRIGAPFLMHKEKKEGEFLEGNNRFEGYSLELIDGISKILGFQYRMELVPDGKYGSYNKVTKKWDGLVKHLLDRKADLAVCDLTITYERRTAVDFTMPFMTLGISILYATPVQQPKDLFSFLSPLSLDVWIYMATAYLGVSVLLFVLSRMAPADWENPHPCKQDNDEVENIWDMLNALWLTMGSIMGQGCDILPKAVSTRLVAGMWWFFALIMLSSYTANLAAFLTMERMDATIESAEDLAKQSKIKYGAVVGGSTMSFFQTSNFSTYQRMWAAMESARPSVFTKSNDEGRDRVIKGKRLYAFLMESTSLEYMTERYCELTQIGGLLDSKGYGIAMPVNSPYRTAISGAVLKMQEEGKLHQLKTRWWKEMHGGGRCDGKASAASSDSAAELGIGNVGGVFVVLAIGCSCAFIIGILEFLWNVRKVAVEERITPWDALKAELKFALNISVTSKPVHNTLSESTASGKSSLRSKSESRRESEVAGRANNVRTGASLMNLDKLGLGFGSKN
;
A
#
# COMPACT_ATOMS: atom_id res chain seq x y z
N MET A 1 109.80 -15.47 17.61
CA MET A 1 110.73 -16.09 18.59
C MET A 1 110.20 -17.48 18.85
N GLN A 2 110.92 -18.49 18.32
CA GLN A 2 111.00 -19.84 18.76
C GLN A 2 111.49 -19.97 20.23
N PRO A 3 111.43 -21.11 20.88
CA PRO A 3 111.08 -22.57 20.55
C PRO A 3 110.55 -23.39 21.73
N ARG A 4 110.35 -24.64 21.43
CA ARG A 4 110.72 -25.99 22.05
C ARG A 4 109.52 -26.87 22.32
N GLU A 5 109.29 -27.87 21.47
CA GLU A 5 109.79 -29.33 21.55
C GLU A 5 109.62 -30.03 22.91
N GLN A 6 108.75 -30.94 22.86
CA GLN A 6 108.73 -32.45 22.80
C GLN A 6 108.40 -33.19 24.10
N PRO A 7 108.30 -34.52 24.24
CA PRO A 7 107.36 -35.48 23.50
C PRO A 7 106.67 -36.45 24.52
N TRP A 8 106.01 -37.50 23.89
CA TRP A 8 105.63 -38.84 24.52
C TRP A 8 104.25 -38.98 25.13
N HIS A 9 103.24 -39.66 24.41
CA HIS A 9 102.96 -41.08 24.82
C HIS A 9 102.04 -41.77 23.83
N ARG A 10 102.56 -42.70 23.11
CA ARG A 10 101.82 -43.81 22.42
C ARG A 10 101.30 -44.71 23.53
N GLY A 11 100.01 -44.76 23.76
CA GLY A 11 99.36 -45.69 24.72
C GLY A 11 97.85 -45.52 24.89
N ALA A 12 97.34 -44.30 24.65
CA ALA A 12 95.91 -43.97 24.93
C ALA A 12 94.97 -44.09 23.70
N ALA A 13 95.49 -44.26 22.46
CA ALA A 13 94.65 -44.28 21.26
C ALA A 13 93.84 -45.56 21.07
N SER A 14 94.28 -46.68 21.55
CA SER A 14 93.62 -47.99 21.41
C SER A 14 92.47 -48.20 22.41
N GLY A 15 92.54 -47.59 23.59
CA GLY A 15 91.41 -47.61 24.56
C GLY A 15 90.27 -46.70 24.25
N LEU A 16 90.57 -45.51 23.64
CA LEU A 16 89.54 -44.55 23.20
C LEU A 16 88.75 -45.04 21.96
N LEU A 17 89.48 -45.78 21.09
CA LEU A 17 88.83 -46.39 19.87
C LEU A 17 87.90 -47.54 20.28
N LEU A 18 88.24 -48.36 21.28
CA LEU A 18 87.42 -49.41 21.81
C LEU A 18 86.20 -48.85 22.60
N LEU A 19 86.37 -47.72 23.34
CA LEU A 19 85.30 -47.11 24.03
C LEU A 19 84.32 -46.35 23.04
N LEU A 20 84.87 -45.76 21.98
CA LEU A 20 84.05 -45.19 20.87
C LEU A 20 83.31 -46.22 20.07
N LEU A 21 83.94 -47.41 19.86
CA LEU A 21 83.27 -48.55 19.20
C LEU A 21 82.24 -49.21 20.09
N LEU A 22 82.48 -49.30 21.41
CA LEU A 22 81.45 -49.73 22.38
C LEU A 22 80.32 -48.65 22.58
N LEU A 23 80.62 -47.39 22.51
CA LEU A 23 79.64 -46.34 22.49
C LEU A 23 78.82 -46.25 21.18
N LEU A 24 79.49 -46.47 20.03
CA LEU A 24 78.83 -46.67 18.72
C LEU A 24 78.00 -47.97 18.62
N LEU A 25 78.42 -49.03 19.27
CA LEU A 25 77.65 -50.29 19.42
C LEU A 25 76.52 -50.13 20.45
N ALA A 26 76.67 -49.30 21.51
CA ALA A 26 75.63 -48.99 22.45
C ALA A 26 74.59 -47.96 21.86
N VAL A 27 75.05 -47.12 20.94
CA VAL A 27 74.13 -46.24 20.16
C VAL A 27 73.43 -46.98 18.99
N ALA A 28 74.02 -48.11 18.53
CA ALA A 28 73.41 -48.94 17.51
C ALA A 28 72.45 -50.03 18.07
N VAL A 29 72.24 -50.09 19.39
CA VAL A 29 71.19 -50.85 20.02
C VAL A 29 70.28 -49.85 20.80
N VAL A 30 69.85 -48.80 20.12
CA VAL A 30 68.58 -48.26 20.44
C VAL A 30 67.57 -49.27 19.85
N PRO A 31 66.72 -49.88 20.65
CA PRO A 31 65.63 -50.63 20.06
C PRO A 31 64.85 -49.62 19.16
N SER A 32 64.82 -49.86 17.86
CA SER A 32 63.86 -49.26 17.02
C SER A 32 62.56 -49.65 17.71
N ASP A 33 61.86 -48.64 18.37
CA ASP A 33 60.51 -48.82 18.87
C ASP A 33 59.70 -49.24 17.62
N ALA A 34 59.47 -50.51 17.40
CA ALA A 34 58.61 -51.05 16.37
C ALA A 34 57.22 -50.53 16.74
N LYS A 35 56.65 -49.68 15.88
CA LYS A 35 55.24 -49.17 16.05
C LYS A 35 54.37 -50.43 16.28
N ARG A 36 53.43 -50.28 17.22
CA ARG A 36 52.44 -51.32 17.51
C ARG A 36 51.36 -51.31 16.48
N ASP A 37 50.98 -52.45 15.91
CA ASP A 37 49.89 -52.61 14.97
C ASP A 37 48.57 -52.55 15.70
N ILE A 38 47.69 -51.56 15.30
CA ILE A 38 46.34 -51.43 15.75
C ILE A 38 45.42 -51.69 14.55
N PRO A 39 44.80 -52.87 14.45
CA PRO A 39 43.92 -53.19 13.33
C PRO A 39 42.60 -52.44 13.47
N ILE A 40 42.17 -51.78 12.40
CA ILE A 40 40.87 -51.08 12.26
C ILE A 40 40.10 -51.71 11.10
N GLY A 41 38.81 -51.97 11.31
CA GLY A 41 37.91 -52.51 10.30
C GLY A 41 37.17 -51.43 9.56
N ALA A 42 37.01 -51.61 8.26
CA ALA A 42 36.13 -50.79 7.47
C ALA A 42 35.22 -51.63 6.56
N ILE A 43 33.98 -51.26 6.45
CA ILE A 43 32.97 -51.94 5.65
C ILE A 43 32.46 -50.98 4.58
N PHE A 44 32.71 -51.30 3.31
CA PHE A 44 32.26 -50.50 2.16
C PHE A 44 31.28 -51.27 1.29
N HIS A 45 30.47 -50.51 0.53
CA HIS A 45 29.70 -51.05 -0.59
C HIS A 45 30.58 -51.08 -1.84
N GLY A 46 30.33 -52.01 -2.76
CA GLY A 46 31.22 -52.23 -3.93
C GLY A 46 31.34 -51.02 -4.88
N ASP A 47 30.38 -50.08 -4.79
CA ASP A 47 30.31 -48.91 -5.67
C ASP A 47 31.00 -47.67 -5.06
N ASN A 48 31.40 -47.70 -3.78
CA ASN A 48 31.92 -46.56 -3.05
C ASN A 48 33.46 -46.52 -2.98
N TYR A 49 34.09 -46.50 -4.16
CA TYR A 49 35.55 -46.52 -4.29
C TYR A 49 36.25 -45.26 -3.77
N GLU A 50 35.61 -44.08 -3.91
CA GLU A 50 36.17 -42.83 -3.45
C GLU A 50 36.29 -42.77 -1.91
N ALA A 51 35.25 -43.20 -1.19
CA ALA A 51 35.26 -43.23 0.27
C ALA A 51 36.32 -44.24 0.80
N GLU A 52 36.53 -45.36 0.13
CA GLU A 52 37.60 -46.31 0.47
C GLU A 52 38.98 -45.67 0.30
N ILE A 53 39.23 -44.97 -0.79
CA ILE A 53 40.49 -44.24 -1.04
C ILE A 53 40.71 -43.23 0.08
N ALA A 54 39.70 -42.40 0.36
CA ALA A 54 39.76 -41.39 1.42
C ALA A 54 40.11 -42.01 2.78
N PHE A 55 39.48 -43.15 3.14
CA PHE A 55 39.78 -43.88 4.36
C PHE A 55 41.24 -44.39 4.39
N ARG A 56 41.71 -45.06 3.33
CA ARG A 56 43.05 -45.64 3.27
C ARG A 56 44.14 -44.57 3.38
N TYR A 57 44.01 -43.47 2.64
CA TYR A 57 45.00 -42.40 2.67
C TYR A 57 44.92 -41.55 3.94
N ALA A 58 43.78 -41.45 4.58
CA ALA A 58 43.68 -40.88 5.91
C ALA A 58 44.44 -41.69 6.95
N VAL A 59 44.35 -43.02 6.87
CA VAL A 59 45.13 -43.93 7.70
C VAL A 59 46.64 -43.81 7.40
N GLU A 60 47.06 -43.78 6.13
CA GLU A 60 48.46 -43.59 5.73
C GLU A 60 48.99 -42.24 6.29
N ARG A 61 48.21 -41.17 6.18
CA ARG A 61 48.59 -39.86 6.69
C ARG A 61 48.77 -39.85 8.23
N VAL A 62 47.88 -40.51 8.96
CA VAL A 62 48.01 -40.66 10.41
C VAL A 62 49.30 -41.46 10.72
N ASN A 63 49.55 -42.58 10.05
CA ASN A 63 50.74 -43.46 10.28
C ASN A 63 52.04 -42.73 9.98
N MET A 64 52.08 -41.76 9.05
CA MET A 64 53.27 -40.96 8.79
C MET A 64 53.63 -40.03 9.96
N HIS A 65 52.66 -39.57 10.73
CA HIS A 65 52.87 -38.63 11.83
C HIS A 65 52.96 -39.30 13.21
N GLU A 66 52.42 -40.53 13.37
CA GLU A 66 52.44 -41.29 14.63
C GLU A 66 53.73 -42.08 14.79
N LYS A 67 54.26 -42.08 16.06
CA LYS A 67 55.50 -42.75 16.40
C LYS A 67 55.29 -44.02 17.20
N HIS A 68 54.24 -44.14 17.95
CA HIS A 68 54.01 -45.19 18.95
C HIS A 68 53.19 -46.39 18.41
N PHE A 69 52.21 -46.04 17.50
CA PHE A 69 51.38 -47.09 16.91
C PHE A 69 51.25 -46.90 15.40
N GLU A 70 50.78 -47.95 14.72
CA GLU A 70 50.44 -47.95 13.30
C GLU A 70 49.02 -48.51 13.12
N LEU A 71 48.14 -47.77 12.45
CA LEU A 71 46.78 -48.19 12.14
C LEU A 71 46.83 -49.10 10.92
N VAL A 72 46.34 -50.37 11.07
CA VAL A 72 46.30 -51.35 9.98
C VAL A 72 44.87 -51.49 9.46
N PRO A 73 44.56 -50.98 8.23
CA PRO A 73 43.19 -51.00 7.69
C PRO A 73 42.81 -52.39 7.18
N LEU A 74 41.75 -52.99 7.73
CA LEU A 74 41.15 -54.24 7.29
C LEU A 74 39.79 -53.91 6.60
N VAL A 75 39.78 -53.96 5.27
CA VAL A 75 38.62 -53.62 4.46
C VAL A 75 37.79 -54.81 4.06
N LYS A 76 36.49 -54.79 4.23
CA LYS A 76 35.56 -55.84 3.77
C LYS A 76 34.49 -55.16 2.91
N TYR A 77 33.95 -55.89 1.92
CA TYR A 77 32.90 -55.41 1.04
C TYR A 77 31.61 -56.20 1.27
N VAL A 78 30.49 -55.44 1.29
CA VAL A 78 29.16 -55.98 1.48
C VAL A 78 28.18 -55.30 0.48
N SER A 79 27.01 -55.94 0.26
CA SER A 79 25.91 -55.29 -0.48
C SER A 79 25.09 -54.42 0.48
N ALA A 80 24.60 -53.30 -0.01
CA ALA A 80 23.83 -52.34 0.79
C ALA A 80 22.54 -52.90 1.43
N GLU A 81 21.99 -53.99 0.87
CA GLU A 81 20.74 -54.63 1.31
C GLU A 81 20.92 -55.94 2.08
N ASP A 82 22.15 -56.49 2.16
CA ASP A 82 22.42 -57.80 2.72
C ASP A 82 22.95 -57.72 4.15
N SER A 83 22.05 -57.59 5.10
CA SER A 83 22.36 -57.53 6.54
C SER A 83 23.00 -58.81 7.06
N PHE A 84 22.69 -60.01 6.49
CA PHE A 84 23.23 -61.30 6.95
C PHE A 84 24.70 -61.45 6.57
N LYS A 85 25.08 -61.09 5.33
CA LYS A 85 26.51 -61.08 4.95
C LYS A 85 27.27 -60.02 5.72
N THR A 86 26.62 -58.86 6.02
CA THR A 86 27.25 -57.80 6.81
C THR A 86 27.58 -58.27 8.22
N GLU A 87 26.69 -58.99 8.91
CA GLU A 87 26.92 -59.56 10.22
C GLU A 87 28.13 -60.50 10.20
N ARG A 88 28.21 -61.40 9.22
CA ARG A 88 29.33 -62.31 9.06
C ARG A 88 30.66 -61.58 8.87
N LYS A 89 30.66 -60.47 8.08
CA LYS A 89 31.91 -59.71 7.83
C LYS A 89 32.32 -58.90 9.08
N VAL A 90 31.37 -58.38 9.87
CA VAL A 90 31.64 -57.78 11.18
C VAL A 90 32.27 -58.79 12.13
N CYS A 91 31.74 -60.01 12.19
CA CYS A 91 32.27 -61.05 13.04
C CYS A 91 33.67 -61.56 12.56
N GLU A 92 33.90 -61.56 11.24
CA GLU A 92 35.28 -61.84 10.69
C GLU A 92 36.26 -60.77 11.19
N LEU A 93 35.88 -59.44 11.10
CA LEU A 93 36.74 -58.38 11.57
C LEU A 93 36.99 -58.45 13.07
N ALA A 94 35.93 -58.73 13.89
CA ALA A 94 36.08 -58.90 15.32
C ALA A 94 37.08 -60.12 15.67
N ALA A 95 37.04 -61.20 14.89
CA ALA A 95 37.94 -62.32 15.04
C ALA A 95 39.38 -61.97 14.62
N GLU A 96 39.59 -61.02 13.73
CA GLU A 96 40.89 -60.46 13.35
C GLU A 96 41.44 -59.51 14.41
N GLY A 97 40.59 -59.05 15.40
CA GLY A 97 40.95 -58.19 16.54
C GLY A 97 40.91 -56.72 16.26
N VAL A 98 39.98 -56.27 15.44
CA VAL A 98 39.80 -54.84 15.14
C VAL A 98 39.42 -54.04 16.38
N THR A 99 39.95 -52.84 16.46
CA THR A 99 39.77 -51.89 17.56
C THR A 99 38.67 -50.85 17.28
N ALA A 100 38.20 -50.71 16.05
CA ALA A 100 37.03 -49.93 15.63
C ALA A 100 36.50 -50.48 14.31
N ILE A 101 35.23 -50.20 14.02
CA ILE A 101 34.59 -50.51 12.74
C ILE A 101 34.00 -49.22 12.15
N PHE A 102 34.46 -48.91 10.94
CA PHE A 102 34.01 -47.79 10.15
C PHE A 102 32.95 -48.21 9.11
N GLY A 103 31.81 -47.50 9.04
CA GLY A 103 30.71 -47.85 8.13
C GLY A 103 29.89 -49.07 8.57
N PRO A 104 29.00 -49.57 7.73
CA PRO A 104 28.73 -49.18 6.33
C PRO A 104 27.88 -47.93 6.21
N SER A 105 27.75 -47.38 5.01
CA SER A 105 26.97 -46.19 4.70
C SER A 105 25.47 -46.45 4.50
N SER A 106 25.01 -47.66 4.43
CA SER A 106 23.58 -48.00 4.31
C SER A 106 22.91 -48.16 5.67
N ILE A 107 21.82 -47.46 5.90
CA ILE A 107 20.95 -47.55 7.11
C ILE A 107 20.54 -48.99 7.37
N LEU A 108 20.19 -49.76 6.33
CA LEU A 108 19.71 -51.14 6.43
C LEU A 108 20.75 -52.10 7.02
N THR A 109 22.02 -51.82 6.75
CA THR A 109 23.12 -52.70 7.22
C THR A 109 23.87 -52.14 8.43
N ALA A 110 23.84 -50.80 8.64
CA ALA A 110 24.49 -50.16 9.78
C ALA A 110 23.89 -50.54 11.13
N GLY A 111 22.59 -50.77 11.22
CA GLY A 111 21.92 -51.19 12.45
C GLY A 111 22.41 -52.51 13.00
N ILE A 112 22.67 -53.50 12.12
CA ILE A 112 23.23 -54.82 12.55
C ILE A 112 24.69 -54.68 13.02
N VAL A 113 25.48 -53.84 12.33
CA VAL A 113 26.88 -53.55 12.72
C VAL A 113 26.90 -52.91 14.12
N GLY A 114 26.06 -51.88 14.35
CA GLY A 114 25.95 -51.23 15.62
C GLY A 114 25.55 -52.18 16.76
N SER A 115 24.62 -53.11 16.49
CA SER A 115 24.20 -54.13 17.47
C SER A 115 25.34 -55.09 17.85
N VAL A 116 26.12 -55.59 16.87
CA VAL A 116 27.28 -56.45 17.12
C VAL A 116 28.40 -55.67 17.82
N CYS A 117 28.71 -54.47 17.38
CA CYS A 117 29.70 -53.59 17.98
C CYS A 117 29.41 -53.26 19.44
N LYS A 118 28.15 -52.97 19.76
CA LYS A 118 27.68 -52.75 21.13
C LYS A 118 27.91 -53.99 21.99
N THR A 119 27.55 -55.16 21.50
CA THR A 119 27.66 -56.41 22.25
C THR A 119 29.13 -56.76 22.56
N LEU A 120 30.03 -56.44 21.65
CA LEU A 120 31.47 -56.69 21.78
C LEU A 120 32.26 -55.52 22.39
N GLU A 121 31.62 -54.40 22.63
CA GLU A 121 32.21 -53.11 23.03
C GLU A 121 33.32 -52.65 22.07
N ILE A 122 33.05 -52.72 20.75
CA ILE A 122 33.92 -52.19 19.70
C ILE A 122 33.34 -50.84 19.25
N PRO A 123 34.10 -49.73 19.18
CA PRO A 123 33.67 -48.47 18.62
C PRO A 123 33.12 -48.61 17.19
N HIS A 124 31.91 -48.13 16.96
CA HIS A 124 31.28 -48.09 15.65
C HIS A 124 31.21 -46.66 15.17
N ILE A 125 31.84 -46.35 14.04
CA ILE A 125 31.93 -45.02 13.47
C ILE A 125 31.06 -44.94 12.23
N VAL A 126 30.06 -44.08 12.25
CA VAL A 126 29.01 -43.96 11.22
C VAL A 126 29.19 -42.67 10.46
N THR A 127 28.94 -42.67 9.16
CA THR A 127 29.11 -41.54 8.26
C THR A 127 27.88 -41.25 7.40
N HIS A 128 26.75 -41.87 7.73
CA HIS A 128 25.49 -41.70 6.98
C HIS A 128 24.41 -41.01 7.82
N TRP A 129 23.40 -40.50 7.15
CA TRP A 129 22.26 -39.94 7.79
C TRP A 129 21.46 -41.00 8.56
N ASP A 130 21.04 -40.64 9.78
CA ASP A 130 20.29 -41.54 10.66
C ASP A 130 19.09 -40.73 11.23
N PRO A 131 17.84 -41.10 10.88
CA PRO A 131 16.63 -40.35 11.35
C PRO A 131 16.32 -40.67 12.82
N GLU A 132 16.62 -41.86 13.25
CA GLU A 132 16.43 -42.28 14.65
C GLU A 132 17.78 -42.73 15.23
N PRO A 133 18.11 -42.29 16.43
CA PRO A 133 19.32 -42.75 17.07
C PRO A 133 19.28 -44.28 17.19
N LEU A 134 20.27 -44.94 16.64
CA LEU A 134 20.45 -46.38 16.76
C LEU A 134 20.28 -46.83 18.23
N GLY A 135 19.11 -47.41 18.53
CA GLY A 135 18.76 -47.87 19.89
C GLY A 135 17.67 -47.15 20.61
N GLY A 136 16.93 -46.23 19.93
CA GLY A 136 15.82 -45.48 20.54
C GLY A 136 16.26 -44.46 21.59
N THR A 137 15.43 -44.15 22.53
CA THR A 137 15.74 -43.17 23.60
C THR A 137 16.57 -43.72 24.75
N ASP A 138 17.09 -44.96 24.65
CA ASP A 138 17.90 -45.57 25.71
C ASP A 138 19.38 -45.24 25.53
N PRO A 139 19.97 -44.38 26.40
CA PRO A 139 21.36 -43.96 26.31
C PRO A 139 22.36 -45.13 26.34
N ALA A 140 21.99 -46.25 26.97
CA ALA A 140 22.83 -47.43 27.05
C ALA A 140 22.93 -48.17 25.69
N LEU A 141 21.97 -47.97 24.80
CA LEU A 141 21.96 -48.56 23.45
C LEU A 141 22.87 -47.82 22.46
N GLN A 142 23.11 -46.54 22.67
CA GLN A 142 23.90 -45.67 21.81
C GLN A 142 25.37 -45.56 22.21
N ALA A 143 25.77 -46.17 23.33
CA ALA A 143 27.07 -45.93 23.96
C ALA A 143 28.29 -46.25 23.09
N MET A 144 28.16 -47.11 22.05
CA MET A 144 29.31 -47.59 21.26
C MET A 144 29.37 -47.02 19.84
N SER A 145 28.34 -46.25 19.41
CA SER A 145 28.31 -45.67 18.06
C SER A 145 28.53 -44.15 18.10
N ILE A 146 29.30 -43.65 17.14
CA ILE A 146 29.54 -42.24 16.90
C ILE A 146 29.19 -41.91 15.45
N ASN A 147 28.32 -40.92 15.25
CA ASN A 147 27.93 -40.50 13.90
C ASN A 147 28.56 -39.13 13.56
N LEU A 148 29.40 -39.11 12.52
CA LEU A 148 30.02 -37.89 12.00
C LEU A 148 29.12 -37.12 11.01
N TYR A 149 28.08 -37.75 10.49
CA TYR A 149 27.12 -37.06 9.63
C TYR A 149 26.34 -36.03 10.47
N PRO A 150 26.01 -34.86 9.90
CA PRO A 150 25.18 -33.86 10.61
C PRO A 150 23.93 -34.46 11.24
N GLU A 151 23.62 -34.07 12.48
CA GLU A 151 22.43 -34.55 13.17
C GLU A 151 21.16 -34.17 12.40
N ALA A 152 20.22 -35.11 12.31
CA ALA A 152 19.02 -34.97 11.50
C ALA A 152 18.16 -33.74 11.87
N ASP A 153 17.91 -33.50 13.17
CA ASP A 153 17.10 -32.36 13.64
C ASP A 153 17.79 -31.00 13.38
N VAL A 154 19.14 -30.96 13.54
CA VAL A 154 19.90 -29.71 13.27
C VAL A 154 19.95 -29.41 11.77
N LEU A 155 20.09 -30.46 10.93
CA LEU A 155 20.04 -30.28 9.47
C LEU A 155 18.65 -29.86 8.98
N SER A 156 17.60 -30.47 9.55
CA SER A 156 16.20 -30.06 9.25
C SER A 156 15.97 -28.59 9.59
N ARG A 157 16.48 -28.14 10.74
CA ARG A 157 16.42 -26.74 11.15
C ARG A 157 17.17 -25.83 10.20
N ALA A 158 18.35 -26.23 9.70
CA ALA A 158 19.11 -25.45 8.73
C ALA A 158 18.31 -25.19 7.45
N LEU A 159 17.62 -26.20 6.95
CA LEU A 159 16.72 -26.08 5.80
C LEU A 159 15.50 -25.22 6.10
N ALA A 160 14.93 -25.33 7.31
CA ALA A 160 13.81 -24.53 7.76
C ALA A 160 14.20 -23.04 7.88
N ASP A 161 15.35 -22.74 8.48
CA ASP A 161 15.89 -21.39 8.60
C ASP A 161 16.13 -20.74 7.22
N LEU A 162 16.61 -21.52 6.25
CA LEU A 162 16.80 -21.03 4.88
C LEU A 162 15.48 -20.67 4.20
N ILE A 163 14.41 -21.43 4.39
CA ILE A 163 13.08 -21.16 3.85
C ILE A 163 12.49 -19.90 4.49
N VAL A 164 12.66 -19.73 5.79
CA VAL A 164 12.21 -18.55 6.54
C VAL A 164 12.98 -17.32 6.07
N ASP A 165 14.29 -17.41 5.90
CA ASP A 165 15.13 -16.31 5.42
C ASP A 165 14.76 -15.89 4.00
N TYR A 166 14.47 -16.84 3.11
CA TYR A 166 13.94 -16.59 1.77
C TYR A 166 12.50 -16.09 1.77
N SER A 167 11.83 -16.06 2.92
CA SER A 167 10.44 -15.64 3.08
C SER A 167 9.46 -16.39 2.18
N TRP A 168 9.68 -17.68 1.95
CA TRP A 168 8.79 -18.50 1.15
C TRP A 168 7.48 -18.75 1.90
N LYS A 169 6.37 -18.32 1.29
CA LYS A 169 5.02 -18.43 1.89
C LYS A 169 4.29 -19.70 1.45
N SER A 170 4.65 -20.22 0.29
CA SER A 170 4.12 -21.45 -0.26
C SER A 170 5.24 -22.17 -1.00
N PHE A 171 5.25 -23.49 -0.96
CA PHE A 171 6.21 -24.30 -1.69
C PHE A 171 5.71 -25.72 -1.87
N THR A 172 6.28 -26.41 -2.85
CA THR A 172 6.01 -27.82 -3.11
C THR A 172 7.26 -28.66 -2.77
N ILE A 173 7.08 -29.68 -1.98
CA ILE A 173 8.11 -30.68 -1.69
C ILE A 173 7.95 -31.83 -2.68
N ILE A 174 9.01 -32.16 -3.39
CA ILE A 174 9.11 -33.36 -4.24
C ILE A 174 10.05 -34.33 -3.54
N TYR A 175 9.57 -35.53 -3.18
CA TYR A 175 10.34 -36.51 -2.45
C TYR A 175 10.29 -37.89 -3.13
N ASP A 176 11.31 -38.70 -2.89
CA ASP A 176 11.51 -40.06 -3.45
C ASP A 176 11.09 -41.11 -2.41
N THR A 177 11.59 -41.01 -1.19
CA THR A 177 11.40 -41.99 -0.12
C THR A 177 10.75 -41.35 1.12
N ASP A 178 10.00 -42.16 1.88
CA ASP A 178 9.37 -41.70 3.15
C ASP A 178 10.45 -41.26 4.18
N GLU A 179 11.62 -41.90 4.14
CA GLU A 179 12.77 -41.51 4.99
C GLU A 179 13.25 -40.09 4.65
N GLY A 180 13.27 -39.70 3.36
CA GLY A 180 13.60 -38.36 2.93
C GLY A 180 12.62 -37.32 3.49
N LEU A 181 11.33 -37.65 3.53
CA LEU A 181 10.34 -36.75 4.11
C LEU A 181 10.57 -36.53 5.61
N MET A 182 11.12 -37.47 6.34
CA MET A 182 11.49 -37.31 7.75
C MET A 182 12.61 -36.27 7.95
N ARG A 183 13.54 -36.14 6.98
CA ARG A 183 14.57 -35.05 7.01
C ARG A 183 13.98 -33.65 6.98
N LEU A 184 12.75 -33.50 6.49
CA LEU A 184 12.09 -32.22 6.31
C LEU A 184 11.07 -31.92 7.41
N LYS A 185 11.20 -32.59 8.57
CA LYS A 185 10.27 -32.50 9.71
C LYS A 185 10.00 -31.06 10.14
N ASP A 186 11.04 -30.24 10.32
CA ASP A 186 10.89 -28.85 10.79
C ASP A 186 10.30 -27.96 9.70
N ILE A 187 10.58 -28.26 8.43
CA ILE A 187 9.97 -27.58 7.27
C ILE A 187 8.45 -27.80 7.26
N LEU A 188 8.01 -29.02 7.52
CA LEU A 188 6.58 -29.35 7.57
C LEU A 188 5.85 -28.66 8.73
N GLN A 189 6.58 -28.20 9.76
CA GLN A 189 6.05 -27.52 10.93
C GLN A 189 6.13 -25.98 10.84
N ILE A 190 6.77 -25.40 9.83
CA ILE A 190 6.92 -23.94 9.67
C ILE A 190 5.57 -23.26 9.56
N HIS A 191 4.60 -23.86 8.85
CA HIS A 191 3.30 -23.25 8.61
C HIS A 191 2.29 -23.55 9.72
N GLY A 192 1.62 -22.48 10.19
CA GLY A 192 0.50 -22.59 11.11
C GLY A 192 -0.82 -22.94 10.41
N PRO A 193 -1.88 -23.21 11.15
CA PRO A 193 -3.17 -23.63 10.61
C PRO A 193 -3.87 -22.59 9.71
N ASN A 194 -3.43 -21.33 9.72
CA ASN A 194 -3.96 -20.25 8.90
C ASN A 194 -3.08 -19.88 7.69
N ASP A 195 -1.93 -20.52 7.54
CA ASP A 195 -1.01 -20.25 6.44
C ASP A 195 -1.37 -21.08 5.19
N ALA A 196 -0.73 -20.76 4.07
CA ALA A 196 -0.92 -21.52 2.84
C ALA A 196 -0.46 -22.98 3.04
N PRO A 197 -1.22 -23.97 2.57
CA PRO A 197 -0.86 -25.38 2.77
C PRO A 197 0.42 -25.72 2.00
N ILE A 198 1.33 -26.49 2.65
CA ILE A 198 2.50 -27.08 2.00
C ILE A 198 2.01 -28.20 1.08
N THR A 199 2.41 -28.16 -0.18
CA THR A 199 2.10 -29.23 -1.13
C THR A 199 3.22 -30.26 -1.12
N VAL A 200 2.89 -31.54 -0.94
CA VAL A 200 3.86 -32.64 -0.94
C VAL A 200 3.53 -33.59 -2.09
N ARG A 201 4.53 -33.98 -2.88
CA ARG A 201 4.39 -34.85 -4.05
C ARG A 201 5.48 -35.93 -4.01
N GLN A 202 5.11 -37.20 -4.13
CA GLN A 202 6.04 -38.31 -4.26
C GLN A 202 6.37 -38.56 -5.74
N ILE A 203 7.61 -38.92 -6.01
CA ILE A 203 8.05 -39.33 -7.34
C ILE A 203 7.84 -40.83 -7.47
N ASP A 204 7.26 -41.26 -8.58
CA ASP A 204 7.18 -42.64 -8.97
C ASP A 204 8.53 -43.18 -9.49
N ASP A 205 8.68 -44.50 -9.59
CA ASP A 205 9.87 -45.10 -10.17
C ASP A 205 10.00 -44.94 -11.70
N ASP A 206 8.95 -44.34 -12.33
CA ASP A 206 8.97 -44.03 -13.76
C ASP A 206 9.97 -42.87 -14.03
N PRO A 207 10.85 -42.98 -15.02
CA PRO A 207 11.80 -41.90 -15.38
C PRO A 207 11.15 -40.71 -16.06
N ASP A 208 9.86 -40.73 -16.41
CA ASP A 208 9.14 -39.56 -16.97
C ASP A 208 8.46 -38.74 -15.89
N TYR A 209 9.10 -37.65 -15.47
CA TYR A 209 8.61 -36.71 -14.46
C TYR A 209 7.73 -35.60 -15.04
N ARG A 210 7.56 -35.50 -16.38
CA ARG A 210 6.82 -34.43 -17.06
C ARG A 210 5.36 -34.33 -16.63
N PRO A 211 4.59 -35.41 -16.37
CA PRO A 211 3.21 -35.32 -15.88
C PRO A 211 3.13 -34.63 -14.51
N LEU A 212 3.99 -35.03 -13.58
CA LEU A 212 4.10 -34.43 -12.24
C LEU A 212 4.47 -32.94 -12.32
N LEU A 213 5.47 -32.60 -13.12
CA LEU A 213 5.91 -31.22 -13.30
C LEU A 213 4.83 -30.33 -13.92
N LYS A 214 4.04 -30.83 -14.87
CA LYS A 214 2.88 -30.10 -15.43
C LYS A 214 1.76 -29.89 -14.42
N ASP A 215 1.53 -30.84 -13.52
CA ASP A 215 0.55 -30.69 -12.43
C ASP A 215 1.01 -29.56 -11.47
N ILE A 216 2.27 -29.55 -11.06
CA ILE A 216 2.86 -28.51 -10.23
C ILE A 216 2.83 -27.15 -10.94
N GLN A 217 3.16 -27.11 -12.24
CA GLN A 217 3.05 -25.87 -13.04
C GLN A 217 1.62 -25.34 -13.07
N SER A 218 0.62 -26.21 -13.19
CA SER A 218 -0.78 -25.83 -13.23
C SER A 218 -1.30 -25.27 -11.90
N SER A 219 -0.70 -25.66 -10.78
CA SER A 219 -1.00 -25.13 -9.45
C SER A 219 -0.46 -23.70 -9.25
N GLY A 220 0.44 -23.23 -10.13
CA GLY A 220 1.05 -21.89 -10.05
C GLY A 220 2.16 -21.76 -9.02
N GLU A 221 2.61 -22.89 -8.41
CA GLU A 221 3.68 -22.88 -7.42
C GLU A 221 5.03 -22.62 -8.08
N SER A 222 5.85 -21.81 -7.41
CA SER A 222 7.15 -21.36 -7.92
C SER A 222 8.34 -21.81 -7.07
N HIS A 223 8.09 -22.28 -5.86
CA HIS A 223 9.13 -22.74 -4.95
C HIS A 223 9.07 -24.25 -4.81
N ILE A 224 10.18 -24.91 -5.05
CA ILE A 224 10.26 -26.37 -5.09
C ILE A 224 11.44 -26.82 -4.24
N ILE A 225 11.18 -27.76 -3.33
CA ILE A 225 12.18 -28.44 -2.52
C ILE A 225 12.34 -29.85 -3.09
N LEU A 226 13.58 -30.21 -3.44
CA LEU A 226 13.92 -31.52 -4.01
C LEU A 226 14.60 -32.39 -2.95
N GLU A 227 13.88 -33.35 -2.40
CA GLU A 227 14.36 -34.38 -1.48
C GLU A 227 14.37 -35.75 -2.20
N ILE A 228 15.22 -35.85 -3.20
CA ILE A 228 15.31 -37.03 -4.07
C ILE A 228 16.74 -37.51 -4.17
N ARG A 229 16.94 -38.78 -4.56
CA ARG A 229 18.25 -39.33 -4.75
C ARG A 229 19.09 -38.53 -5.75
N PRO A 230 20.39 -38.32 -5.46
CA PRO A 230 21.29 -37.52 -6.30
C PRO A 230 21.25 -37.84 -7.79
N GLU A 231 21.15 -39.12 -8.14
CA GLU A 231 21.18 -39.61 -9.53
C GLU A 231 19.95 -39.13 -10.35
N ARG A 232 18.84 -38.83 -9.66
CA ARG A 232 17.58 -38.41 -10.30
C ARG A 232 17.44 -36.91 -10.43
N ILE A 233 18.20 -36.11 -9.66
CA ILE A 233 18.03 -34.65 -9.57
C ILE A 233 18.25 -33.97 -10.93
N VAL A 234 19.37 -34.30 -11.59
CA VAL A 234 19.75 -33.67 -12.87
C VAL A 234 18.71 -33.96 -13.94
N GLU A 235 18.24 -35.24 -14.02
CA GLU A 235 17.22 -35.63 -15.00
C GLU A 235 15.89 -34.98 -14.76
N LEU A 236 15.45 -34.86 -13.49
CA LEU A 236 14.23 -34.15 -13.13
C LEU A 236 14.30 -32.67 -13.54
N LEU A 237 15.42 -32.00 -13.26
CA LEU A 237 15.63 -30.60 -13.64
C LEU A 237 15.74 -30.42 -15.16
N ARG A 238 16.29 -31.40 -15.90
CA ARG A 238 16.28 -31.36 -17.36
C ARG A 238 14.88 -31.41 -17.92
N GLN A 239 14.04 -32.31 -17.41
CA GLN A 239 12.64 -32.41 -17.80
C GLN A 239 11.84 -31.17 -17.33
N ALA A 240 12.19 -30.57 -16.19
CA ALA A 240 11.62 -29.30 -15.74
C ALA A 240 11.92 -28.14 -16.73
N LYS A 241 13.12 -28.14 -17.36
CA LYS A 241 13.47 -27.17 -18.41
C LYS A 241 12.59 -27.36 -19.65
N GLU A 242 12.32 -28.61 -20.07
CA GLU A 242 11.45 -28.88 -21.20
C GLU A 242 10.00 -28.42 -21.00
N VAL A 243 9.46 -28.55 -19.80
CA VAL A 243 8.12 -28.06 -19.41
C VAL A 243 8.09 -26.59 -18.99
N LYS A 244 9.18 -25.83 -19.19
CA LYS A 244 9.31 -24.40 -18.84
C LYS A 244 9.10 -24.11 -17.34
N MET A 245 9.62 -24.96 -16.50
CA MET A 245 9.67 -24.78 -15.04
C MET A 245 11.06 -24.36 -14.54
N LEU A 246 11.98 -23.99 -15.42
CA LEU A 246 13.29 -23.42 -15.08
C LEU A 246 13.41 -21.98 -15.62
N GLU A 247 12.39 -21.15 -15.37
CA GLU A 247 12.36 -19.74 -15.73
C GLU A 247 12.65 -18.85 -14.51
N GLU A 248 12.69 -17.54 -14.71
CA GLU A 248 13.13 -16.52 -13.73
C GLU A 248 12.37 -16.51 -12.40
N TYR A 249 11.18 -17.07 -12.35
CA TYR A 249 10.31 -17.02 -11.18
C TYR A 249 10.33 -18.32 -10.36
N GLN A 250 11.02 -19.38 -10.84
CA GLN A 250 11.14 -20.63 -10.10
C GLN A 250 12.40 -20.63 -9.27
N SER A 251 12.30 -21.16 -8.07
CA SER A 251 13.41 -21.37 -7.16
C SER A 251 13.39 -22.80 -6.64
N TYR A 252 14.53 -23.43 -6.67
CA TYR A 252 14.72 -24.80 -6.24
C TYR A 252 15.67 -24.86 -5.06
N ILE A 253 15.36 -25.64 -4.05
CA ILE A 253 16.28 -26.01 -2.98
C ILE A 253 16.56 -27.52 -3.09
N ILE A 254 17.82 -27.88 -3.26
CA ILE A 254 18.28 -29.26 -3.24
C ILE A 254 18.78 -29.58 -1.83
N THR A 255 18.21 -30.58 -1.22
CA THR A 255 18.51 -30.95 0.18
C THR A 255 19.76 -31.81 0.32
N SER A 256 20.18 -32.45 -0.78
CA SER A 256 21.41 -33.24 -0.80
C SER A 256 22.65 -32.39 -0.55
N LEU A 257 23.51 -32.82 0.39
CA LEU A 257 24.80 -32.17 0.68
C LEU A 257 25.84 -32.35 -0.43
N ASP A 258 25.58 -33.25 -1.39
CA ASP A 258 26.44 -33.58 -2.52
C ASP A 258 25.99 -32.98 -3.85
N ALA A 259 25.10 -31.97 -3.81
CA ALA A 259 24.63 -31.27 -5.02
C ALA A 259 25.80 -30.71 -5.86
N HIS A 260 26.89 -30.29 -5.23
CA HIS A 260 28.08 -29.74 -5.88
C HIS A 260 28.88 -30.76 -6.71
N THR A 261 28.66 -32.07 -6.51
CA THR A 261 29.35 -33.14 -7.25
C THR A 261 28.66 -33.49 -8.56
N MET A 262 27.42 -33.03 -8.77
CA MET A 262 26.60 -33.34 -9.94
C MET A 262 26.93 -32.43 -11.12
N ASP A 263 26.71 -32.91 -12.35
CA ASP A 263 26.92 -32.15 -13.58
C ASP A 263 25.70 -31.30 -13.93
N PHE A 264 25.80 -30.02 -13.66
CA PHE A 264 24.78 -29.03 -13.99
C PHE A 264 25.13 -28.15 -15.21
N GLU A 265 26.06 -28.55 -16.06
CA GLU A 265 26.57 -27.70 -17.15
C GLU A 265 25.48 -27.30 -18.14
N GLU A 266 24.55 -28.18 -18.50
CA GLU A 266 23.39 -27.88 -19.34
C GLU A 266 22.37 -26.96 -18.66
N LEU A 267 22.35 -26.89 -17.34
CA LEU A 267 21.41 -26.12 -16.53
C LEU A 267 21.97 -24.78 -16.06
N ARG A 268 23.25 -24.50 -16.23
CA ARG A 268 23.93 -23.25 -15.84
C ARG A 268 23.28 -22.00 -16.43
N TYR A 269 22.72 -22.13 -17.63
CA TYR A 269 22.07 -21.02 -18.33
C TYR A 269 20.56 -20.93 -18.04
N SER A 270 20.03 -21.73 -17.12
CA SER A 270 18.66 -21.56 -16.65
C SER A 270 18.54 -20.24 -15.92
N ARG A 271 17.33 -19.66 -15.98
CA ARG A 271 17.04 -18.37 -15.33
C ARG A 271 16.50 -18.56 -13.91
N SER A 272 16.29 -19.81 -13.50
CA SER A 272 15.80 -20.16 -12.18
C SER A 272 16.93 -20.17 -11.15
N ASN A 273 16.55 -19.93 -9.90
CA ASN A 273 17.46 -19.98 -8.78
C ASN A 273 17.55 -21.42 -8.24
N ILE A 274 18.73 -22.05 -8.26
CA ILE A 274 18.98 -23.40 -7.74
C ILE A 274 19.96 -23.27 -6.59
N THR A 275 19.48 -23.51 -5.37
CA THR A 275 20.24 -23.41 -4.12
C THR A 275 20.45 -24.80 -3.54
N ALA A 276 21.61 -25.06 -2.95
CA ALA A 276 21.92 -26.30 -2.23
C ALA A 276 22.73 -26.01 -0.97
N LEU A 277 22.81 -27.00 -0.10
CA LEU A 277 23.66 -26.97 1.08
C LEU A 277 24.90 -27.83 0.84
N ARG A 278 26.02 -27.45 1.45
CA ARG A 278 27.27 -28.19 1.38
C ARG A 278 27.98 -28.15 2.74
N LEU A 279 28.48 -29.30 3.19
CA LEU A 279 29.11 -29.42 4.51
C LEU A 279 30.58 -28.93 4.55
N MET A 280 31.24 -28.86 3.42
CA MET A 280 32.68 -28.57 3.33
C MET A 280 32.97 -27.37 2.41
N ASP A 281 34.08 -26.67 2.69
CA ASP A 281 34.58 -25.62 1.78
C ASP A 281 35.59 -26.25 0.78
N THR A 282 35.11 -26.49 -0.43
CA THR A 282 35.91 -27.09 -1.53
C THR A 282 37.14 -26.26 -1.94
N LYS A 283 37.17 -24.97 -1.57
CA LYS A 283 38.30 -24.07 -1.86
C LYS A 283 39.34 -24.10 -0.75
N SER A 284 39.10 -24.81 0.36
CA SER A 284 40.02 -24.91 1.49
C SER A 284 41.35 -25.61 1.11
N PHE A 285 42.42 -25.25 1.81
CA PHE A 285 43.74 -25.83 1.61
C PHE A 285 43.76 -27.31 2.02
N ASP A 286 43.02 -27.66 3.07
CA ASP A 286 42.99 -29.02 3.62
C ASP A 286 42.35 -30.01 2.65
N ILE A 287 41.27 -29.68 1.98
CA ILE A 287 40.65 -30.52 0.94
C ILE A 287 41.58 -30.67 -0.25
N LYS A 288 42.21 -29.60 -0.73
CA LYS A 288 43.15 -29.66 -1.84
C LYS A 288 44.32 -30.56 -1.54
N ASN A 289 44.87 -30.54 -0.32
CA ASN A 289 45.92 -31.42 0.11
C ASN A 289 45.44 -32.87 0.21
N ALA A 290 44.24 -33.10 0.77
CA ALA A 290 43.69 -34.46 0.87
C ALA A 290 43.51 -35.10 -0.53
N VAL A 291 42.92 -34.38 -1.46
CA VAL A 291 42.76 -34.85 -2.86
C VAL A 291 44.11 -35.11 -3.51
N HIS A 292 45.06 -34.21 -3.32
CA HIS A 292 46.44 -34.40 -3.84
C HIS A 292 47.11 -35.66 -3.28
N ASP A 293 46.96 -35.92 -1.97
CA ASP A 293 47.47 -37.14 -1.32
C ASP A 293 46.81 -38.40 -1.92
N TRP A 294 45.48 -38.36 -2.15
CA TRP A 294 44.72 -39.45 -2.78
C TRP A 294 45.20 -39.73 -4.21
N GLU A 295 45.32 -38.68 -5.05
CA GLU A 295 45.81 -38.83 -6.43
C GLU A 295 47.26 -39.37 -6.49
N GLN A 296 48.14 -38.83 -5.67
CA GLN A 296 49.52 -39.28 -5.62
C GLN A 296 49.63 -40.70 -5.08
N GLY A 297 48.83 -41.06 -4.11
CA GLY A 297 48.78 -42.39 -3.54
C GLY A 297 48.35 -43.44 -4.56
N GLU A 298 47.25 -43.21 -5.26
CA GLU A 298 46.78 -44.13 -6.30
C GLU A 298 47.74 -44.17 -7.50
N ALA A 299 48.36 -43.04 -7.88
CA ALA A 299 49.38 -43.02 -8.91
C ALA A 299 50.60 -43.88 -8.54
N ARG A 300 51.06 -43.95 -7.24
CA ARG A 300 52.07 -44.82 -6.73
C ARG A 300 51.69 -46.29 -6.92
N MET A 301 50.38 -46.62 -6.79
CA MET A 301 49.85 -47.97 -7.04
C MET A 301 49.57 -48.25 -8.53
N LYS A 302 49.92 -47.34 -9.44
CA LYS A 302 49.68 -47.42 -10.89
C LYS A 302 48.18 -47.47 -11.23
N ARG A 303 47.33 -46.90 -10.39
CA ARG A 303 45.90 -46.74 -10.63
C ARG A 303 45.62 -45.31 -11.05
N LEU A 304 44.72 -45.15 -12.02
CA LEU A 304 44.29 -43.81 -12.46
C LEU A 304 43.10 -43.38 -11.62
N PHE A 305 43.31 -42.44 -10.70
CA PHE A 305 42.28 -41.79 -9.93
C PHE A 305 42.44 -40.27 -10.08
N ARG A 306 41.41 -39.58 -10.47
CA ARG A 306 41.38 -38.12 -10.56
C ARG A 306 40.04 -37.64 -10.09
N VAL A 307 40.02 -36.82 -9.03
CA VAL A 307 38.86 -36.15 -8.50
C VAL A 307 39.24 -34.67 -8.31
N SER A 308 38.42 -33.79 -8.87
CA SER A 308 38.60 -32.36 -8.58
C SER A 308 38.19 -32.06 -7.13
N PRO A 309 38.89 -31.19 -6.41
CA PRO A 309 38.47 -30.76 -5.06
C PRO A 309 37.01 -30.26 -4.98
N GLU A 310 36.47 -29.77 -6.11
CA GLU A 310 35.10 -29.30 -6.22
C GLU A 310 34.06 -30.45 -6.35
N HIS A 311 34.47 -31.66 -6.59
CA HIS A 311 33.60 -32.83 -6.78
C HIS A 311 33.82 -33.91 -5.73
N VAL A 312 34.45 -33.60 -4.62
CA VAL A 312 34.63 -34.53 -3.49
C VAL A 312 33.29 -34.80 -2.82
N GLN A 313 32.95 -36.09 -2.64
CA GLN A 313 31.74 -36.50 -1.94
C GLN A 313 31.83 -36.21 -0.44
N THR A 314 30.72 -35.80 0.18
CA THR A 314 30.63 -35.55 1.62
C THR A 314 31.03 -36.79 2.42
N GLU A 315 30.65 -37.98 1.99
CA GLU A 315 30.99 -39.24 2.66
C GLU A 315 32.51 -39.48 2.69
N SER A 316 33.22 -39.26 1.58
CA SER A 316 34.67 -39.36 1.49
C SER A 316 35.38 -38.40 2.46
N ALA A 317 34.88 -37.19 2.57
CA ALA A 317 35.40 -36.22 3.52
C ALA A 317 35.15 -36.66 4.99
N LEU A 318 33.97 -37.23 5.28
CA LEU A 318 33.66 -37.76 6.62
C LEU A 318 34.53 -38.96 7.02
N TYR A 319 34.87 -39.88 6.09
CA TYR A 319 35.80 -40.94 6.40
C TYR A 319 37.18 -40.41 6.74
N ASN A 320 37.69 -39.42 6.04
CA ASN A 320 38.95 -38.78 6.37
C ASN A 320 38.95 -38.21 7.80
N ASP A 321 37.87 -37.50 8.18
CA ASP A 321 37.74 -36.92 9.49
C ASP A 321 37.48 -37.96 10.58
N ALA A 322 36.78 -39.05 10.26
CA ALA A 322 36.55 -40.18 11.14
C ALA A 322 37.86 -40.85 11.57
N VAL A 323 38.78 -41.09 10.65
CA VAL A 323 40.09 -41.63 10.96
C VAL A 323 40.88 -40.67 11.82
N LYS A 324 40.87 -39.39 11.53
CA LYS A 324 41.58 -38.38 12.29
C LYS A 324 41.14 -38.31 13.76
N ILE A 325 39.82 -38.23 14.01
CA ILE A 325 39.27 -38.14 15.38
C ILE A 325 39.51 -39.43 16.14
N TYR A 326 39.39 -40.60 15.49
CA TYR A 326 39.70 -41.88 16.08
C TYR A 326 41.17 -41.98 16.48
N ALA A 327 42.12 -41.59 15.61
CA ALA A 327 43.55 -41.59 15.89
C ALA A 327 43.90 -40.66 17.04
N THR A 328 43.21 -39.48 17.16
CA THR A 328 43.41 -38.57 18.28
C THR A 328 42.95 -39.21 19.59
N ALA A 329 41.80 -39.92 19.59
CA ALA A 329 41.33 -40.61 20.79
C ALA A 329 42.24 -41.74 21.19
N ILE A 330 42.76 -42.54 20.22
CA ILE A 330 43.76 -43.59 20.46
C ILE A 330 45.03 -43.00 21.06
N ARG A 331 45.56 -41.90 20.51
CA ARG A 331 46.80 -41.27 20.98
C ARG A 331 46.68 -40.83 22.44
N GLU A 332 45.56 -40.24 22.82
CA GLU A 332 45.32 -39.79 24.19
C GLU A 332 45.16 -40.96 25.19
N LEU A 333 44.43 -41.98 24.78
CA LEU A 333 44.24 -43.17 25.61
C LEU A 333 45.57 -43.93 25.76
N ASP A 334 46.31 -44.16 24.67
CA ASP A 334 47.58 -44.87 24.66
C ASP A 334 48.69 -44.19 25.49
N ALA A 335 48.62 -42.86 25.62
CA ALA A 335 49.48 -42.08 26.50
C ALA A 335 49.24 -42.39 27.98
N THR A 336 48.09 -42.90 28.37
CA THR A 336 47.73 -43.22 29.77
C THR A 336 47.80 -44.74 30.04
N GLU A 337 47.37 -45.57 29.10
CA GLU A 337 47.33 -47.02 29.22
C GLU A 337 47.57 -47.68 27.85
N GLU A 338 48.44 -48.66 27.77
CA GLU A 338 48.79 -49.31 26.54
C GLU A 338 47.60 -50.08 25.94
N ILE A 339 47.16 -49.68 24.73
CA ILE A 339 46.02 -50.30 24.06
C ILE A 339 46.46 -51.65 23.44
N THR A 340 45.78 -52.74 23.85
CA THR A 340 46.03 -54.08 23.31
C THR A 340 44.80 -54.54 22.49
N PRO A 341 45.00 -54.83 21.16
CA PRO A 341 43.91 -55.41 20.34
C PRO A 341 43.56 -56.81 20.87
N SER A 342 42.29 -57.17 20.89
CA SER A 342 41.77 -58.46 21.34
C SER A 342 40.95 -59.13 20.27
N ARG A 343 41.21 -60.40 20.00
CA ARG A 343 40.37 -61.18 19.10
C ARG A 343 39.11 -61.63 19.79
N LEU A 344 37.95 -61.21 19.20
CA LEU A 344 36.63 -61.46 19.76
C LEU A 344 35.85 -62.43 18.84
N SER A 345 34.87 -63.13 19.44
CA SER A 345 34.04 -64.09 18.70
C SER A 345 32.60 -63.86 18.94
N CYS A 346 31.78 -63.70 17.86
CA CYS A 346 30.35 -63.54 17.91
C CYS A 346 29.59 -64.79 18.36
N GLY A 347 30.18 -66.01 18.24
CA GLY A 347 29.51 -67.27 18.49
C GLY A 347 29.83 -67.94 19.85
N SER A 348 30.52 -67.30 20.75
CA SER A 348 30.85 -67.79 22.07
C SER A 348 29.72 -67.72 23.07
N LYS A 349 29.50 -68.77 23.88
CA LYS A 349 28.47 -68.70 24.99
C LYS A 349 28.89 -67.71 26.08
N ASN A 350 30.16 -67.36 26.21
CA ASN A 350 30.68 -66.28 27.06
C ASN A 350 31.31 -65.21 26.17
N LEU A 351 30.53 -64.22 25.78
CA LEU A 351 30.98 -63.06 25.01
C LEU A 351 32.01 -62.28 25.85
N ARG A 352 33.20 -62.12 25.32
CA ARG A 352 34.23 -61.25 25.88
C ARG A 352 34.01 -59.85 25.25
N GLN A 353 33.96 -58.84 26.07
CA GLN A 353 33.93 -57.45 25.71
C GLN A 353 35.35 -56.88 25.63
N TRP A 354 35.61 -55.96 24.75
CA TRP A 354 36.89 -55.28 24.65
C TRP A 354 36.94 -54.10 25.66
N PRO A 355 37.85 -54.08 26.65
CA PRO A 355 37.80 -53.16 27.76
C PRO A 355 38.10 -51.70 27.39
N PHE A 356 38.69 -51.44 26.24
CA PHE A 356 39.06 -50.11 25.78
C PHE A 356 37.98 -49.41 24.93
N GLY A 357 37.00 -50.11 24.36
CA GLY A 357 36.09 -49.59 23.40
C GLY A 357 35.27 -48.41 23.90
N LEU A 358 34.61 -48.57 25.05
CA LEU A 358 33.83 -47.53 25.67
C LEU A 358 34.64 -46.25 26.02
N ARG A 359 35.90 -46.45 26.45
CA ARG A 359 36.79 -45.32 26.74
C ARG A 359 37.15 -44.52 25.50
N ILE A 360 37.50 -45.22 24.40
CA ILE A 360 37.80 -44.58 23.10
C ILE A 360 36.61 -43.74 22.64
N VAL A 361 35.39 -44.31 22.70
CA VAL A 361 34.16 -43.57 22.34
C VAL A 361 33.97 -42.32 23.22
N ASN A 362 34.21 -42.45 24.52
CA ASN A 362 34.08 -41.30 25.42
C ASN A 362 35.14 -40.20 25.14
N TYR A 363 36.39 -40.61 24.82
CA TYR A 363 37.39 -39.64 24.39
C TYR A 363 37.00 -38.95 23.08
N MET A 364 36.48 -39.70 22.11
CA MET A 364 35.97 -39.10 20.84
C MET A 364 34.85 -38.10 21.09
N LYS A 365 33.92 -38.40 22.02
CA LYS A 365 32.78 -37.49 22.34
C LYS A 365 33.21 -36.18 22.99
N VAL A 366 34.19 -36.23 23.87
CA VAL A 366 34.63 -35.04 24.65
C VAL A 366 35.58 -34.15 23.82
N LYS A 367 36.27 -34.73 22.83
CA LYS A 367 37.29 -34.03 22.06
C LYS A 367 36.70 -33.18 20.95
N THR A 368 37.06 -31.91 20.93
CA THR A 368 36.74 -31.03 19.80
C THR A 368 37.89 -31.09 18.80
N GLU A 369 37.58 -31.51 17.58
CA GLU A 369 38.53 -31.53 16.48
C GLU A 369 38.04 -30.67 15.31
N HIS A 370 38.98 -30.24 14.47
CA HIS A 370 38.68 -29.52 13.24
C HIS A 370 39.10 -30.39 12.04
N GLY A 371 38.09 -30.91 11.33
CA GLY A 371 38.31 -31.73 10.14
C GLY A 371 38.22 -30.93 8.86
N ILE A 372 38.33 -31.64 7.73
CA ILE A 372 38.06 -31.03 6.41
C ILE A 372 36.60 -30.68 6.21
N THR A 373 35.70 -31.29 7.00
CA THR A 373 34.26 -30.95 7.06
C THR A 373 33.94 -29.87 8.10
N GLY A 374 34.96 -29.16 8.62
CA GLY A 374 34.81 -28.13 9.62
C GLY A 374 34.87 -28.65 11.08
N PRO A 375 34.25 -27.94 12.04
CA PRO A 375 34.31 -28.34 13.45
C PRO A 375 33.51 -29.62 13.68
N ILE A 376 34.09 -30.51 14.50
CA ILE A 376 33.49 -31.79 14.88
C ILE A 376 33.31 -31.79 16.40
N ILE A 377 32.05 -31.65 16.81
CA ILE A 377 31.65 -31.63 18.22
C ILE A 377 30.45 -32.56 18.36
N PHE A 378 30.52 -33.48 19.28
CA PHE A 378 29.43 -34.43 19.52
C PHE A 378 28.65 -34.07 20.77
N ASP A 379 27.40 -34.53 20.80
CA ASP A 379 26.56 -34.55 22.01
C ASP A 379 26.88 -35.80 22.87
N ASP A 380 26.21 -35.92 24.02
CA ASP A 380 26.36 -37.06 24.92
C ASP A 380 25.96 -38.38 24.28
N TYR A 381 25.19 -38.35 23.19
CA TYR A 381 24.75 -39.53 22.45
C TYR A 381 25.71 -39.90 21.29
N GLY A 382 26.73 -39.09 21.03
CA GLY A 382 27.71 -39.33 19.96
C GLY A 382 27.21 -38.84 18.58
N ARG A 383 26.28 -37.87 18.52
CA ARG A 383 25.80 -37.26 17.29
C ARG A 383 26.48 -35.91 17.11
N ARG A 384 26.82 -35.58 15.86
CA ARG A 384 27.45 -34.31 15.51
C ARG A 384 26.41 -33.19 15.44
N THR A 385 26.39 -32.34 16.43
CA THR A 385 25.41 -31.25 16.60
C THR A 385 25.94 -29.86 16.19
N HIS A 386 27.27 -29.66 16.17
CA HIS A 386 27.89 -28.41 15.76
C HIS A 386 28.68 -28.62 14.47
N PHE A 387 28.22 -27.96 13.43
CA PHE A 387 28.80 -27.95 12.10
C PHE A 387 28.43 -26.67 11.36
N HIS A 388 29.17 -26.33 10.32
CA HIS A 388 28.84 -25.22 9.43
C HIS A 388 28.41 -25.76 8.08
N LEU A 389 27.39 -25.13 7.50
CA LEU A 389 26.95 -25.43 6.14
C LEU A 389 27.20 -24.23 5.24
N ASP A 390 27.81 -24.50 4.09
CA ASP A 390 27.85 -23.52 3.00
C ASP A 390 26.54 -23.55 2.25
N ILE A 391 25.92 -22.39 2.08
CA ILE A 391 24.80 -22.21 1.17
C ILE A 391 25.37 -21.84 -0.19
N ILE A 392 25.11 -22.67 -1.18
CA ILE A 392 25.65 -22.56 -2.53
C ILE A 392 24.52 -22.34 -3.54
N GLU A 393 24.77 -21.52 -4.54
CA GLU A 393 23.81 -21.19 -5.60
C GLU A 393 24.46 -21.43 -6.97
N LEU A 394 23.70 -22.01 -7.91
CA LEU A 394 24.17 -22.28 -9.26
C LEU A 394 24.39 -20.99 -10.03
N SER A 395 25.63 -20.67 -10.34
CA SER A 395 26.05 -19.49 -11.10
C SER A 395 26.31 -19.80 -12.56
N LYS A 396 26.12 -18.82 -13.43
CA LYS A 396 26.43 -18.92 -14.88
C LYS A 396 27.92 -19.11 -15.17
N GLU A 397 28.79 -18.55 -14.32
CA GLU A 397 30.23 -18.45 -14.60
C GLU A 397 31.02 -19.60 -14.02
N GLU A 398 30.81 -19.99 -12.76
CA GLU A 398 31.68 -20.88 -12.00
C GLU A 398 31.00 -22.19 -11.53
N GLY A 399 29.72 -22.45 -11.91
CA GLY A 399 28.97 -23.53 -11.30
C GLY A 399 28.41 -23.16 -9.94
N PHE A 400 28.47 -24.00 -8.93
CA PHE A 400 28.00 -23.67 -7.59
C PHE A 400 28.91 -22.69 -6.88
N LYS A 401 28.39 -21.50 -6.58
CA LYS A 401 29.08 -20.43 -5.87
C LYS A 401 28.53 -20.29 -4.45
N LYS A 402 29.42 -20.17 -3.47
CA LYS A 402 29.05 -19.92 -2.07
C LYS A 402 28.46 -18.50 -1.93
N ILE A 403 27.28 -18.42 -1.37
CA ILE A 403 26.53 -17.17 -1.16
C ILE A 403 26.36 -16.81 0.32
N ALA A 404 26.29 -17.82 1.20
CA ALA A 404 26.14 -17.64 2.64
C ALA A 404 26.71 -18.85 3.39
N THR A 405 26.80 -18.74 4.70
CA THR A 405 27.07 -19.81 5.64
C THR A 405 25.92 -19.90 6.63
N TRP A 406 25.67 -21.12 7.09
CA TRP A 406 24.73 -21.35 8.19
C TRP A 406 25.46 -22.04 9.34
N ASP A 407 25.13 -21.63 10.57
CA ASP A 407 25.55 -22.32 11.79
C ASP A 407 24.40 -22.44 12.80
N PRO A 408 24.43 -23.44 13.72
CA PRO A 408 23.31 -23.67 14.65
C PRO A 408 23.03 -22.52 15.64
N THR A 409 23.98 -21.59 15.82
CA THR A 409 23.90 -20.51 16.82
C THR A 409 23.48 -19.19 16.24
N HIS A 410 23.90 -18.86 15.01
CA HIS A 410 23.68 -17.56 14.37
C HIS A 410 22.72 -17.63 13.16
N GLY A 411 22.38 -18.85 12.70
CA GLY A 411 21.56 -19.03 11.51
C GLY A 411 22.28 -18.69 10.21
N VAL A 412 21.57 -18.10 9.24
CA VAL A 412 22.11 -17.77 7.92
C VAL A 412 22.91 -16.48 7.96
N ASN A 413 24.16 -16.52 7.49
CA ASN A 413 25.06 -15.37 7.40
C ASN A 413 25.57 -15.21 5.96
N TYR A 414 25.14 -14.17 5.26
CA TYR A 414 25.50 -13.91 3.87
C TYR A 414 26.95 -13.44 3.73
N THR A 415 27.68 -14.02 2.77
CA THR A 415 29.04 -13.61 2.41
C THR A 415 29.07 -12.50 1.35
N ARG A 416 27.98 -12.36 0.56
CA ARG A 416 27.82 -11.29 -0.44
C ARG A 416 27.05 -10.11 0.14
N SER A 417 27.44 -8.90 -0.23
CA SER A 417 26.73 -7.69 0.20
C SER A 417 25.37 -7.56 -0.49
N GLN A 418 24.40 -6.91 0.17
CA GLN A 418 23.10 -6.59 -0.47
C GLN A 418 23.27 -5.74 -1.74
N GLY A 419 24.32 -4.91 -1.80
CA GLY A 419 24.65 -4.11 -2.99
C GLY A 419 25.03 -4.95 -4.20
N GLU A 420 25.78 -6.05 -4.00
CA GLU A 420 26.13 -6.99 -5.08
C GLU A 420 24.91 -7.73 -5.59
N VAL A 421 24.03 -8.19 -4.71
CA VAL A 421 22.76 -8.83 -5.10
C VAL A 421 21.90 -7.87 -5.93
N TYR A 422 21.79 -6.61 -5.48
CA TYR A 422 21.04 -5.58 -6.20
C TYR A 422 21.64 -5.31 -7.58
N SER A 423 22.97 -5.20 -7.69
CA SER A 423 23.64 -4.97 -8.99
C SER A 423 23.43 -6.12 -9.98
N GLN A 424 23.45 -7.37 -9.53
CA GLN A 424 23.16 -8.55 -10.35
C GLN A 424 21.71 -8.56 -10.86
N ILE A 425 20.74 -8.18 -9.98
CA ILE A 425 19.34 -8.04 -10.39
C ILE A 425 19.19 -6.96 -11.45
N VAL A 426 19.82 -5.79 -11.26
CA VAL A 426 19.78 -4.69 -12.24
C VAL A 426 20.42 -5.08 -13.57
N GLU A 427 21.52 -5.81 -13.55
CA GLU A 427 22.16 -6.32 -14.77
C GLU A 427 21.25 -7.31 -15.51
N SER A 428 20.56 -8.19 -14.78
CA SER A 428 19.59 -9.12 -15.37
C SER A 428 18.41 -8.40 -16.02
N LEU A 429 18.00 -7.24 -15.46
CA LEU A 429 16.94 -6.39 -16.00
C LEU A 429 17.30 -5.78 -17.36
N GLN A 430 18.55 -5.35 -17.55
CA GLN A 430 18.99 -4.62 -18.77
C GLN A 430 18.82 -5.45 -20.05
N ASN A 431 18.94 -6.76 -19.94
CA ASN A 431 18.84 -7.68 -21.08
C ASN A 431 17.42 -8.21 -21.33
N LYS A 432 16.42 -7.73 -20.58
CA LYS A 432 15.03 -8.21 -20.65
C LYS A 432 14.09 -7.17 -21.26
N THR A 433 13.17 -7.64 -22.11
CA THR A 433 12.02 -6.85 -22.57
C THR A 433 10.78 -7.29 -21.77
N PHE A 434 10.27 -6.41 -20.89
CA PHE A 434 9.09 -6.68 -20.08
C PHE A 434 7.80 -6.54 -20.85
N ILE A 435 6.89 -7.48 -20.68
CA ILE A 435 5.50 -7.35 -21.13
C ILE A 435 4.72 -6.68 -20.01
N VAL A 436 4.25 -5.45 -20.28
CA VAL A 436 3.51 -4.64 -19.30
C VAL A 436 2.03 -4.65 -19.64
N ALA A 437 1.24 -5.35 -18.85
CA ALA A 437 -0.22 -5.35 -18.99
C ALA A 437 -0.83 -4.07 -18.43
N SER A 438 -1.80 -3.51 -19.14
CA SER A 438 -2.55 -2.36 -18.68
C SER A 438 -3.98 -2.36 -19.23
N ARG A 439 -4.80 -1.41 -18.79
CA ARG A 439 -6.15 -1.18 -19.29
C ARG A 439 -6.34 0.28 -19.68
N ILE A 440 -7.27 0.51 -20.61
CA ILE A 440 -7.66 1.87 -20.99
C ILE A 440 -8.48 2.50 -19.86
N GLY A 441 -8.05 3.66 -19.42
CA GLY A 441 -8.70 4.45 -18.38
C GLY A 441 -7.98 5.79 -18.18
N ALA A 442 -8.67 6.91 -18.42
CA ALA A 442 -8.11 8.24 -18.21
C ALA A 442 -7.92 8.55 -16.71
N PRO A 443 -6.85 9.21 -16.31
CA PRO A 443 -5.69 9.70 -17.08
C PRO A 443 -4.52 8.70 -17.13
N PHE A 444 -4.70 7.45 -16.69
CA PHE A 444 -3.61 6.48 -16.54
C PHE A 444 -3.11 5.94 -17.87
N LEU A 445 -4.01 5.47 -18.74
CA LEU A 445 -3.66 5.03 -20.10
C LEU A 445 -4.78 5.36 -21.08
N MET A 446 -4.45 6.07 -22.16
CA MET A 446 -5.37 6.48 -23.19
C MET A 446 -4.78 6.19 -24.57
N HIS A 447 -5.62 6.13 -25.59
CA HIS A 447 -5.16 6.11 -26.97
C HIS A 447 -4.70 7.51 -27.36
N LYS A 448 -3.50 7.61 -27.91
CA LYS A 448 -3.00 8.87 -28.45
C LYS A 448 -3.80 9.28 -29.68
N GLU A 449 -4.19 10.54 -29.76
CA GLU A 449 -4.89 11.09 -30.92
C GLU A 449 -3.99 11.02 -32.17
N LYS A 450 -4.51 10.42 -33.22
CA LYS A 450 -3.81 10.29 -34.49
C LYS A 450 -3.84 11.63 -35.23
N LYS A 451 -2.69 12.14 -35.62
CA LYS A 451 -2.61 13.20 -36.64
C LYS A 451 -2.81 12.57 -38.02
N GLU A 452 -3.46 13.28 -38.92
CA GLU A 452 -3.68 12.78 -40.30
C GLU A 452 -2.35 12.36 -40.94
N GLY A 453 -2.23 11.05 -41.30
CA GLY A 453 -1.04 10.49 -41.95
C GLY A 453 -0.02 9.81 -41.05
N GLU A 454 -0.23 9.76 -39.71
CA GLU A 454 0.71 9.14 -38.78
C GLU A 454 0.27 7.69 -38.44
N PHE A 455 1.13 6.71 -38.77
CA PHE A 455 0.98 5.33 -38.33
C PHE A 455 1.68 5.13 -36.96
N LEU A 456 0.90 4.99 -35.92
CA LEU A 456 1.41 4.74 -34.57
C LEU A 456 1.51 3.23 -34.33
N GLU A 457 2.72 2.72 -34.08
CA GLU A 457 2.98 1.32 -33.74
C GLU A 457 3.56 1.15 -32.33
N GLY A 458 3.38 -0.04 -31.76
CA GLY A 458 3.94 -0.39 -30.47
C GLY A 458 3.40 0.49 -29.33
N ASN A 459 4.31 0.94 -28.44
CA ASN A 459 3.99 1.77 -27.27
C ASN A 459 3.52 3.19 -27.64
N ASN A 460 3.90 3.70 -28.79
CA ASN A 460 3.54 5.04 -29.27
C ASN A 460 2.03 5.23 -29.54
N ARG A 461 1.27 4.12 -29.57
CA ARG A 461 -0.20 4.16 -29.67
C ARG A 461 -0.90 4.70 -28.44
N PHE A 462 -0.17 4.73 -27.33
CA PHE A 462 -0.70 5.05 -26.02
C PHE A 462 -0.08 6.32 -25.46
N GLU A 463 -0.79 6.97 -24.57
CA GLU A 463 -0.34 8.08 -23.75
C GLU A 463 -1.01 7.99 -22.37
N GLY A 464 -0.42 8.60 -21.36
CA GLY A 464 -0.97 8.61 -20.01
C GLY A 464 0.09 8.48 -18.92
N TYR A 465 -0.38 8.66 -17.68
CA TYR A 465 0.47 8.59 -16.48
C TYR A 465 1.22 7.25 -16.36
N SER A 466 0.54 6.12 -16.62
CA SER A 466 1.13 4.78 -16.50
C SER A 466 2.26 4.54 -17.51
N LEU A 467 2.13 5.08 -18.72
CA LEU A 467 3.17 4.97 -19.74
C LEU A 467 4.41 5.78 -19.35
N GLU A 468 4.22 7.02 -18.89
CA GLU A 468 5.34 7.87 -18.45
C GLU A 468 5.98 7.36 -17.15
N LEU A 469 5.22 6.74 -16.26
CA LEU A 469 5.73 6.09 -15.06
C LEU A 469 6.68 4.94 -15.42
N ILE A 470 6.24 4.00 -16.26
CA ILE A 470 7.08 2.86 -16.64
C ILE A 470 8.27 3.27 -17.50
N ASP A 471 8.13 4.30 -18.32
CA ASP A 471 9.24 4.88 -19.09
C ASP A 471 10.31 5.49 -18.16
N GLY A 472 9.87 6.18 -17.11
CA GLY A 472 10.76 6.69 -16.06
C GLY A 472 11.52 5.58 -15.32
N ILE A 473 10.82 4.50 -14.93
CA ILE A 473 11.42 3.33 -14.28
C ILE A 473 12.37 2.61 -15.23
N SER A 474 11.98 2.42 -16.50
CA SER A 474 12.79 1.82 -17.54
C SER A 474 14.11 2.57 -17.76
N LYS A 475 14.08 3.90 -17.76
CA LYS A 475 15.29 4.74 -17.87
C LYS A 475 16.22 4.64 -16.65
N ILE A 476 15.66 4.47 -15.44
CA ILE A 476 16.46 4.31 -14.21
C ILE A 476 17.13 2.95 -14.17
N LEU A 477 16.43 1.88 -14.55
CA LEU A 477 16.89 0.50 -14.45
C LEU A 477 17.51 -0.05 -15.75
N GLY A 478 17.32 0.61 -16.90
CA GLY A 478 17.91 0.26 -18.18
C GLY A 478 17.22 -0.87 -18.94
N PHE A 479 16.00 -1.27 -18.60
CA PHE A 479 15.27 -2.33 -19.32
C PHE A 479 14.38 -1.81 -20.45
N GLN A 480 13.98 -2.69 -21.35
CA GLN A 480 13.00 -2.41 -22.39
C GLN A 480 11.62 -2.96 -22.00
N TYR A 481 10.54 -2.37 -22.53
CA TYR A 481 9.19 -2.82 -22.24
C TYR A 481 8.24 -2.68 -23.44
N ARG A 482 7.21 -3.52 -23.45
CA ARG A 482 6.10 -3.49 -24.41
C ARG A 482 4.77 -3.45 -23.66
N MET A 483 3.94 -2.43 -23.97
CA MET A 483 2.60 -2.31 -23.39
C MET A 483 1.62 -3.21 -24.12
N GLU A 484 0.84 -3.99 -23.36
CA GLU A 484 -0.25 -4.83 -23.86
C GLU A 484 -1.54 -4.53 -23.10
N LEU A 485 -2.66 -4.52 -23.84
CA LEU A 485 -3.98 -4.32 -23.24
C LEU A 485 -4.59 -5.66 -22.84
N VAL A 486 -5.19 -5.71 -21.64
CA VAL A 486 -5.94 -6.87 -21.20
C VAL A 486 -7.27 -6.96 -21.96
N PRO A 487 -7.60 -8.10 -22.60
CA PRO A 487 -8.76 -8.23 -23.46
C PRO A 487 -10.10 -7.97 -22.79
N ASP A 488 -10.24 -8.32 -21.52
CA ASP A 488 -11.49 -8.15 -20.73
C ASP A 488 -11.61 -6.77 -20.07
N GLY A 489 -10.54 -5.93 -20.10
CA GLY A 489 -10.52 -4.59 -19.55
C GLY A 489 -10.77 -4.50 -18.04
N LYS A 490 -10.68 -5.61 -17.31
CA LYS A 490 -10.92 -5.67 -15.87
C LYS A 490 -9.64 -5.55 -15.05
N TYR A 491 -9.78 -5.06 -13.81
CA TYR A 491 -8.66 -4.97 -12.86
C TYR A 491 -8.20 -6.32 -12.32
N GLY A 492 -9.15 -7.20 -12.01
CA GLY A 492 -8.95 -8.47 -11.34
C GLY A 492 -9.73 -8.56 -10.04
N SER A 493 -10.73 -9.45 -10.05
CA SER A 493 -11.53 -9.84 -8.90
C SER A 493 -11.57 -11.36 -8.79
N TYR A 494 -11.62 -11.85 -7.55
CA TYR A 494 -11.72 -13.27 -7.27
C TYR A 494 -13.18 -13.70 -7.29
N ASN A 495 -13.52 -14.64 -8.16
CA ASN A 495 -14.86 -15.23 -8.20
C ASN A 495 -14.94 -16.42 -7.24
N LYS A 496 -15.65 -16.25 -6.14
CA LYS A 496 -15.80 -17.29 -5.09
C LYS A 496 -16.48 -18.56 -5.59
N VAL A 497 -17.31 -18.48 -6.64
CA VAL A 497 -18.02 -19.63 -7.20
C VAL A 497 -17.12 -20.45 -8.12
N THR A 498 -16.39 -19.77 -9.04
CA THR A 498 -15.51 -20.44 -10.01
C THR A 498 -14.10 -20.64 -9.48
N LYS A 499 -13.76 -20.07 -8.30
CA LYS A 499 -12.42 -20.07 -7.69
C LYS A 499 -11.33 -19.59 -8.65
N LYS A 500 -11.65 -18.63 -9.52
CA LYS A 500 -10.71 -18.09 -10.51
C LYS A 500 -10.68 -16.57 -10.46
N TRP A 501 -9.51 -16.02 -10.75
CA TRP A 501 -9.30 -14.59 -10.97
C TRP A 501 -9.70 -14.20 -12.39
N ASP A 502 -10.05 -12.93 -12.59
CA ASP A 502 -10.24 -12.32 -13.91
C ASP A 502 -9.26 -11.14 -14.11
N GLY A 503 -9.28 -10.50 -15.26
CA GLY A 503 -8.58 -9.24 -15.55
C GLY A 503 -7.05 -9.31 -15.51
N LEU A 504 -6.45 -8.21 -15.11
CA LEU A 504 -4.99 -8.02 -14.96
C LEU A 504 -4.36 -9.05 -14.03
N VAL A 505 -4.99 -9.35 -12.90
CA VAL A 505 -4.48 -10.34 -11.95
C VAL A 505 -4.37 -11.70 -12.59
N LYS A 506 -5.39 -12.13 -13.37
CA LYS A 506 -5.34 -13.39 -14.12
C LYS A 506 -4.20 -13.40 -15.14
N HIS A 507 -3.96 -12.29 -15.86
CA HIS A 507 -2.88 -12.19 -16.85
C HIS A 507 -1.50 -12.37 -16.20
N LEU A 508 -1.29 -11.83 -15.00
CA LEU A 508 -0.07 -12.04 -14.23
C LEU A 508 0.05 -13.48 -13.72
N LEU A 509 -1.03 -14.09 -13.23
CA LEU A 509 -1.05 -15.49 -12.80
C LEU A 509 -0.79 -16.46 -13.95
N ASP A 510 -1.39 -16.20 -15.12
CA ASP A 510 -1.16 -16.97 -16.35
C ASP A 510 0.23 -16.72 -16.97
N ARG A 511 1.07 -15.86 -16.36
CA ARG A 511 2.40 -15.43 -16.82
C ARG A 511 2.43 -14.90 -18.25
N LYS A 512 1.34 -14.28 -18.69
CA LYS A 512 1.24 -13.59 -19.98
C LYS A 512 1.80 -12.18 -19.95
N ALA A 513 1.97 -11.63 -18.76
CA ALA A 513 2.61 -10.35 -18.52
C ALA A 513 3.56 -10.45 -17.33
N ASP A 514 4.65 -9.68 -17.39
CA ASP A 514 5.63 -9.57 -16.31
C ASP A 514 5.23 -8.52 -15.29
N LEU A 515 4.61 -7.43 -15.73
CA LEU A 515 4.17 -6.30 -14.90
C LEU A 515 2.75 -5.90 -15.26
N ALA A 516 2.00 -5.38 -14.29
CA ALA A 516 0.74 -4.68 -14.55
C ALA A 516 0.81 -3.26 -13.97
N VAL A 517 0.67 -2.26 -14.85
CA VAL A 517 0.78 -0.83 -14.50
C VAL A 517 -0.49 -0.11 -14.91
N CYS A 518 -1.31 0.21 -13.93
CA CYS A 518 -2.54 1.00 -14.07
C CYS A 518 -3.01 1.52 -12.70
N ASP A 519 -4.22 2.03 -12.63
CA ASP A 519 -4.93 2.38 -11.39
C ASP A 519 -5.35 1.14 -10.57
N LEU A 520 -4.38 0.25 -10.31
CA LEU A 520 -4.62 -1.00 -9.56
C LEU A 520 -4.41 -0.78 -8.07
N THR A 521 -5.51 -0.71 -7.33
CA THR A 521 -5.50 -0.56 -5.87
C THR A 521 -4.92 -1.80 -5.21
N ILE A 522 -3.96 -1.60 -4.30
CA ILE A 522 -3.41 -2.66 -3.45
C ILE A 522 -4.48 -3.07 -2.44
N THR A 523 -4.93 -4.32 -2.50
CA THR A 523 -5.88 -4.91 -1.55
C THR A 523 -5.33 -6.21 -0.98
N TYR A 524 -5.81 -6.59 0.21
CA TYR A 524 -5.38 -7.85 0.86
C TYR A 524 -5.61 -9.06 -0.07
N GLU A 525 -6.81 -9.21 -0.64
CA GLU A 525 -7.12 -10.32 -1.56
C GLU A 525 -6.16 -10.38 -2.76
N ARG A 526 -5.86 -9.23 -3.39
CA ARG A 526 -4.93 -9.19 -4.53
C ARG A 526 -3.50 -9.52 -4.12
N ARG A 527 -3.08 -9.07 -2.92
CA ARG A 527 -1.73 -9.35 -2.41
C ARG A 527 -1.49 -10.83 -2.09
N THR A 528 -2.53 -11.62 -1.87
CA THR A 528 -2.39 -13.09 -1.75
C THR A 528 -2.13 -13.76 -3.09
N ALA A 529 -2.51 -13.14 -4.20
CA ALA A 529 -2.40 -13.71 -5.54
C ALA A 529 -1.21 -13.16 -6.35
N VAL A 530 -0.83 -11.90 -6.15
CA VAL A 530 0.24 -11.21 -6.89
C VAL A 530 1.04 -10.30 -5.95
N ASP A 531 2.30 -10.08 -6.27
CA ASP A 531 3.14 -9.12 -5.56
C ASP A 531 2.95 -7.70 -6.08
N PHE A 532 3.15 -6.73 -5.18
CA PHE A 532 3.08 -5.30 -5.48
C PHE A 532 4.38 -4.60 -5.09
N THR A 533 4.71 -3.57 -5.85
CA THR A 533 5.75 -2.61 -5.47
C THR A 533 5.31 -1.74 -4.30
N MET A 534 6.21 -0.88 -3.83
CA MET A 534 5.83 0.31 -3.07
C MET A 534 4.79 1.11 -3.87
N PRO A 535 3.78 1.70 -3.20
CA PRO A 535 2.77 2.48 -3.89
C PRO A 535 3.38 3.72 -4.55
N PHE A 536 3.08 3.94 -5.83
CA PHE A 536 3.49 5.14 -6.57
C PHE A 536 2.51 6.31 -6.40
N MET A 537 1.30 6.07 -5.88
CA MET A 537 0.28 7.09 -5.63
C MET A 537 -0.61 6.67 -4.47
N THR A 538 -0.83 7.57 -3.53
CA THR A 538 -1.76 7.38 -2.41
C THR A 538 -3.14 7.89 -2.79
N LEU A 539 -4.18 7.19 -2.36
CA LEU A 539 -5.58 7.50 -2.62
C LEU A 539 -6.48 7.07 -1.46
N GLY A 540 -7.71 7.50 -1.50
CA GLY A 540 -8.77 7.05 -0.63
C GLY A 540 -10.12 7.12 -1.33
N ILE A 541 -11.13 6.51 -0.74
CA ILE A 541 -12.51 6.63 -1.22
C ILE A 541 -13.06 7.99 -0.82
N SER A 542 -13.69 8.69 -1.74
CA SER A 542 -14.37 9.96 -1.49
C SER A 542 -15.70 10.02 -2.23
N ILE A 543 -16.45 11.09 -1.98
CA ILE A 543 -17.81 11.28 -2.49
C ILE A 543 -17.80 12.32 -3.59
N LEU A 544 -18.18 11.93 -4.79
CA LEU A 544 -18.43 12.83 -5.91
C LEU A 544 -19.88 13.28 -5.88
N TYR A 545 -20.09 14.60 -5.91
CA TYR A 545 -21.41 15.21 -5.88
C TYR A 545 -21.50 16.42 -6.80
N ALA A 546 -22.72 16.84 -7.12
CA ALA A 546 -22.92 18.04 -7.93
C ALA A 546 -22.73 19.30 -7.10
N THR A 547 -22.01 20.27 -7.64
CA THR A 547 -21.79 21.59 -7.04
C THR A 547 -23.12 22.25 -6.69
N PRO A 548 -23.28 22.90 -5.53
CA PRO A 548 -24.48 23.64 -5.21
C PRO A 548 -24.68 24.78 -6.23
N VAL A 549 -25.71 24.66 -7.08
CA VAL A 549 -26.15 25.75 -7.93
C VAL A 549 -26.99 26.64 -7.04
N GLN A 550 -26.73 27.95 -7.02
CA GLN A 550 -27.60 28.91 -6.38
C GLN A 550 -28.97 28.82 -7.04
N GLN A 551 -29.99 28.45 -6.28
CA GLN A 551 -31.36 28.47 -6.78
C GLN A 551 -31.69 29.90 -7.14
N PRO A 552 -32.40 30.18 -8.28
CA PRO A 552 -32.89 31.50 -8.59
C PRO A 552 -33.78 31.94 -7.42
N LYS A 553 -33.42 33.06 -6.76
CA LYS A 553 -34.15 33.59 -5.62
C LYS A 553 -35.52 34.03 -6.07
N ASP A 554 -36.55 33.74 -5.28
CA ASP A 554 -37.91 34.18 -5.53
C ASP A 554 -37.97 35.69 -5.51
N LEU A 555 -38.65 36.29 -6.53
CA LEU A 555 -38.85 37.74 -6.65
C LEU A 555 -39.44 38.38 -5.38
N PHE A 556 -40.21 37.61 -4.58
CA PHE A 556 -40.84 38.05 -3.34
C PHE A 556 -40.08 37.64 -2.07
N SER A 557 -38.77 37.33 -2.17
CA SER A 557 -37.93 36.96 -1.03
C SER A 557 -37.91 38.01 0.09
N PHE A 558 -38.21 39.28 -0.22
CA PHE A 558 -38.33 40.35 0.79
C PHE A 558 -39.54 40.18 1.74
N LEU A 559 -40.56 39.39 1.38
CA LEU A 559 -41.68 39.05 2.27
C LEU A 559 -41.35 37.91 3.25
N SER A 560 -40.32 37.11 2.97
CA SER A 560 -39.96 35.90 3.74
C SER A 560 -39.51 36.13 5.18
N PRO A 561 -38.91 37.30 5.57
CA PRO A 561 -38.52 37.59 6.95
C PRO A 561 -39.66 37.56 7.97
N LEU A 562 -40.89 37.80 7.56
CA LEU A 562 -42.07 37.69 8.40
C LEU A 562 -43.03 36.67 7.82
N SER A 563 -43.68 35.87 8.68
CA SER A 563 -44.68 34.89 8.25
C SER A 563 -45.92 35.61 7.71
N LEU A 564 -46.71 34.96 6.85
CA LEU A 564 -47.93 35.49 6.29
C LEU A 564 -48.92 35.92 7.38
N ASP A 565 -48.97 35.21 8.51
CA ASP A 565 -49.85 35.55 9.65
C ASP A 565 -49.47 36.89 10.26
N VAL A 566 -48.17 37.17 10.41
CA VAL A 566 -47.67 38.46 10.94
C VAL A 566 -48.03 39.63 10.00
N TRP A 567 -47.94 39.42 8.68
CA TRP A 567 -48.36 40.41 7.68
C TRP A 567 -49.86 40.68 7.78
N ILE A 568 -50.72 39.67 7.97
CA ILE A 568 -52.17 39.82 8.17
C ILE A 568 -52.45 40.53 9.47
N TYR A 569 -51.79 40.16 10.59
CA TYR A 569 -51.97 40.86 11.88
C TYR A 569 -51.52 42.34 11.80
N MET A 570 -50.44 42.64 11.10
CA MET A 570 -49.94 43.98 10.90
C MET A 570 -50.97 44.85 10.10
N ALA A 571 -51.52 44.24 9.04
CA ALA A 571 -52.59 44.92 8.24
C ALA A 571 -53.85 45.12 9.06
N THR A 572 -54.32 44.19 9.88
CA THR A 572 -55.48 44.31 10.76
C THR A 572 -55.22 45.32 11.87
N ALA A 573 -54.02 45.36 12.46
CA ALA A 573 -53.61 46.35 13.45
C ALA A 573 -53.61 47.77 12.85
N TYR A 574 -53.09 47.93 11.61
CA TYR A 574 -53.11 49.18 10.85
C TYR A 574 -54.53 49.70 10.68
N LEU A 575 -55.47 48.90 10.22
CA LEU A 575 -56.87 49.25 10.04
C LEU A 575 -57.54 49.54 11.39
N GLY A 576 -57.35 48.68 12.39
CA GLY A 576 -57.92 48.80 13.72
C GLY A 576 -57.53 50.11 14.44
N VAL A 577 -56.26 50.47 14.41
CA VAL A 577 -55.71 51.67 15.02
C VAL A 577 -56.20 52.93 14.26
N SER A 578 -56.25 52.85 12.93
CA SER A 578 -56.80 53.97 12.11
C SER A 578 -58.28 54.26 12.44
N VAL A 579 -59.10 53.20 12.57
CA VAL A 579 -60.48 53.31 12.96
C VAL A 579 -60.59 53.83 14.38
N LEU A 580 -59.79 53.34 15.32
CA LEU A 580 -59.78 53.80 16.72
C LEU A 580 -59.40 55.29 16.80
N LEU A 581 -58.36 55.71 16.09
CA LEU A 581 -57.93 57.09 16.01
C LEU A 581 -59.02 57.98 15.47
N PHE A 582 -59.70 57.59 14.38
CA PHE A 582 -60.84 58.27 13.81
C PHE A 582 -61.98 58.41 14.81
N VAL A 583 -62.36 57.32 15.50
CA VAL A 583 -63.46 57.40 16.51
C VAL A 583 -63.08 58.28 17.71
N LEU A 584 -61.83 58.10 18.23
CA LEU A 584 -61.41 58.92 19.36
C LEU A 584 -61.29 60.45 19.04
N SER A 585 -60.83 60.79 17.85
CA SER A 585 -60.70 62.16 17.42
C SER A 585 -62.06 62.82 17.27
N ARG A 586 -63.10 62.08 16.89
CA ARG A 586 -64.51 62.61 16.88
C ARG A 586 -65.10 62.79 18.27
N MET A 587 -64.67 61.97 19.22
CA MET A 587 -65.14 62.10 20.62
C MET A 587 -64.37 63.16 21.41
N ALA A 588 -63.14 63.49 20.99
CA ALA A 588 -62.28 64.39 21.73
C ALA A 588 -62.51 65.84 21.40
N PRO A 589 -62.92 66.70 22.39
CA PRO A 589 -63.22 68.11 22.10
C PRO A 589 -62.01 68.92 21.62
N ALA A 590 -60.81 68.55 21.97
CA ALA A 590 -59.56 69.23 21.63
C ALA A 590 -59.09 69.02 20.16
N ASP A 591 -59.65 68.07 19.44
CA ASP A 591 -59.34 67.80 18.03
C ASP A 591 -60.31 68.47 17.07
N TRP A 592 -61.25 69.22 17.59
CA TRP A 592 -62.17 70.10 16.82
C TRP A 592 -61.61 71.50 16.77
N GLU A 593 -61.40 72.05 15.59
CA GLU A 593 -60.82 73.38 15.36
C GLU A 593 -61.77 74.33 14.61
N ASN A 594 -61.61 75.61 14.86
CA ASN A 594 -62.31 76.61 14.07
C ASN A 594 -61.68 76.69 12.65
N PRO A 595 -62.45 76.48 11.58
CA PRO A 595 -61.90 76.50 10.22
C PRO A 595 -61.43 77.91 9.78
N HIS A 596 -61.83 78.96 10.48
CA HIS A 596 -61.43 80.30 10.17
C HIS A 596 -60.83 81.03 11.37
N PRO A 597 -59.50 80.86 11.61
CA PRO A 597 -58.82 81.41 12.78
C PRO A 597 -58.90 82.99 12.89
N CYS A 598 -59.25 83.64 11.78
CA CYS A 598 -59.43 85.14 11.79
C CYS A 598 -60.86 85.62 12.12
N LYS A 599 -61.85 84.76 12.33
CA LYS A 599 -63.17 85.00 12.81
C LYS A 599 -63.40 84.26 14.12
N GLN A 600 -63.51 85.03 15.18
CA GLN A 600 -63.65 84.56 16.58
C GLN A 600 -65.04 83.99 16.92
N ASP A 601 -66.04 84.31 16.16
CA ASP A 601 -67.44 83.92 16.35
C ASP A 601 -67.90 83.05 15.15
N ASN A 602 -67.41 81.83 15.05
CA ASN A 602 -67.92 80.83 14.11
C ASN A 602 -68.82 79.87 14.87
N ASP A 603 -70.03 79.66 14.41
CA ASP A 603 -71.00 78.72 14.95
C ASP A 603 -70.69 77.26 14.59
N GLU A 604 -69.63 76.97 13.78
CA GLU A 604 -69.27 75.64 13.34
C GLU A 604 -67.81 75.40 13.56
N VAL A 605 -67.46 74.20 14.19
CA VAL A 605 -66.10 73.64 14.37
C VAL A 605 -65.90 72.43 13.47
N GLU A 606 -64.82 72.41 12.79
CA GLU A 606 -64.45 71.26 11.89
C GLU A 606 -63.45 70.37 12.53
N ASN A 607 -63.57 69.03 12.25
CA ASN A 607 -62.60 68.03 12.69
C ASN A 607 -61.78 67.63 11.48
N ILE A 608 -60.48 67.92 11.54
CA ILE A 608 -59.51 67.57 10.48
C ILE A 608 -59.28 66.03 10.39
N TRP A 609 -59.63 65.27 11.44
CA TRP A 609 -59.46 63.86 11.50
C TRP A 609 -60.56 63.08 10.79
N ASP A 610 -60.44 63.07 9.46
CA ASP A 610 -61.21 62.17 8.59
C ASP A 610 -60.61 60.79 8.57
N MET A 611 -61.34 59.76 8.17
CA MET A 611 -60.84 58.37 8.06
C MET A 611 -59.61 58.31 7.18
N LEU A 612 -59.54 59.07 6.12
CA LEU A 612 -58.38 59.11 5.21
C LEU A 612 -57.15 59.73 5.88
N ASN A 613 -57.31 60.81 6.67
CA ASN A 613 -56.21 61.42 7.41
C ASN A 613 -55.70 60.49 8.56
N ALA A 614 -56.58 59.72 9.20
CA ALA A 614 -56.24 58.74 10.19
C ALA A 614 -55.42 57.57 9.56
N LEU A 615 -55.85 57.06 8.41
CA LEU A 615 -55.12 56.06 7.61
C LEU A 615 -53.75 56.60 7.14
N TRP A 616 -53.72 57.89 6.76
CA TRP A 616 -52.46 58.49 6.29
C TRP A 616 -51.45 58.67 7.41
N LEU A 617 -51.87 59.10 8.61
CA LEU A 617 -51.02 59.22 9.79
C LEU A 617 -50.42 57.83 10.19
N THR A 618 -51.29 56.83 10.29
CA THR A 618 -50.85 55.46 10.66
C THR A 618 -49.93 54.87 9.60
N MET A 619 -50.13 55.07 8.29
CA MET A 619 -49.31 54.66 7.22
C MET A 619 -47.93 55.36 7.21
N GLY A 620 -47.93 56.68 7.37
CA GLY A 620 -46.71 57.49 7.46
C GLY A 620 -45.86 57.11 8.65
N SER A 621 -46.48 56.71 9.75
CA SER A 621 -45.76 56.21 10.94
C SER A 621 -45.06 54.84 10.73
N ILE A 622 -45.69 53.91 10.00
CA ILE A 622 -45.07 52.64 9.62
C ILE A 622 -43.85 52.89 8.73
N MET A 623 -43.94 53.83 7.83
CA MET A 623 -42.83 54.17 6.91
C MET A 623 -41.71 54.96 7.61
N GLY A 624 -41.85 55.28 8.93
CA GLY A 624 -40.86 56.04 9.68
C GLY A 624 -40.82 57.49 9.28
N GLN A 625 -41.87 58.02 8.60
CA GLN A 625 -42.03 59.38 8.20
C GLN A 625 -43.10 60.07 9.11
N GLY A 626 -42.89 61.31 9.44
CA GLY A 626 -43.93 62.14 10.13
C GLY A 626 -45.04 62.61 9.20
N CYS A 627 -46.15 63.03 9.77
CA CYS A 627 -47.20 63.72 9.09
C CYS A 627 -47.32 65.18 9.65
N ASP A 628 -47.66 66.06 8.77
CA ASP A 628 -47.84 67.46 9.16
C ASP A 628 -49.08 67.69 10.10
N ILE A 629 -50.03 66.78 10.05
CA ILE A 629 -51.24 66.78 10.88
C ILE A 629 -50.97 65.90 12.11
N LEU A 630 -50.92 66.48 13.29
CA LEU A 630 -50.67 65.74 14.54
C LEU A 630 -51.93 65.86 15.44
N PRO A 631 -52.32 64.76 16.14
CA PRO A 631 -53.46 64.81 17.09
C PRO A 631 -53.14 65.72 18.28
N LYS A 632 -54.17 66.46 18.76
CA LYS A 632 -54.04 67.45 19.87
C LYS A 632 -54.58 66.94 21.19
N ALA A 633 -55.57 66.08 21.15
CA ALA A 633 -56.13 65.48 22.36
C ALA A 633 -55.17 64.47 23.03
N VAL A 634 -55.22 64.30 24.34
CA VAL A 634 -54.40 63.41 25.11
C VAL A 634 -54.68 61.94 24.71
N SER A 635 -55.90 61.55 24.49
CA SER A 635 -56.37 60.25 24.08
C SER A 635 -55.83 59.85 22.71
N THR A 636 -55.94 60.70 21.72
CA THR A 636 -55.46 60.49 20.37
C THR A 636 -53.95 60.49 20.28
N ARG A 637 -53.24 61.32 21.10
CA ARG A 637 -51.76 61.26 21.24
C ARG A 637 -51.31 59.99 21.87
N LEU A 638 -52.03 59.42 22.85
CA LEU A 638 -51.65 58.15 23.46
C LEU A 638 -51.73 57.05 22.43
N VAL A 639 -52.80 56.97 21.65
CA VAL A 639 -52.94 55.98 20.57
C VAL A 639 -51.83 56.14 19.51
N ALA A 640 -51.57 57.37 19.08
CA ALA A 640 -50.51 57.66 18.12
C ALA A 640 -49.12 57.27 18.67
N GLY A 641 -48.84 57.57 19.95
CA GLY A 641 -47.59 57.21 20.61
C GLY A 641 -47.37 55.67 20.73
N MET A 642 -48.45 54.97 21.11
CA MET A 642 -48.38 53.45 21.14
C MET A 642 -48.23 52.88 19.75
N TRP A 643 -48.84 53.46 18.73
CA TRP A 643 -48.69 53.05 17.35
C TRP A 643 -47.27 53.31 16.82
N TRP A 644 -46.69 54.46 17.15
CA TRP A 644 -45.31 54.77 16.80
C TRP A 644 -44.31 53.79 17.45
N PHE A 645 -44.50 53.42 18.73
CA PHE A 645 -43.69 52.43 19.42
C PHE A 645 -43.80 51.04 18.76
N PHE A 646 -45.00 50.59 18.42
CA PHE A 646 -45.26 49.39 17.70
C PHE A 646 -44.57 49.38 16.32
N ALA A 647 -44.72 50.43 15.55
CA ALA A 647 -44.12 50.58 14.23
C ALA A 647 -42.61 50.57 14.28
N LEU A 648 -42.01 51.22 15.30
CA LEU A 648 -40.53 51.17 15.50
C LEU A 648 -40.03 49.77 15.76
N ILE A 649 -40.69 49.01 16.64
CA ILE A 649 -40.32 47.63 16.95
C ILE A 649 -40.45 46.72 15.70
N MET A 650 -41.55 46.84 14.97
CA MET A 650 -41.80 46.04 13.78
C MET A 650 -40.79 46.32 12.66
N LEU A 651 -40.47 47.60 12.44
CA LEU A 651 -39.46 48.00 11.46
C LEU A 651 -38.06 47.47 11.84
N SER A 652 -37.69 47.64 13.13
CA SER A 652 -36.40 47.12 13.63
C SER A 652 -36.31 45.59 13.54
N SER A 653 -37.37 44.86 13.92
CA SER A 653 -37.47 43.40 13.83
C SER A 653 -37.43 42.92 12.38
N TYR A 654 -38.11 43.59 11.46
CA TYR A 654 -38.07 43.26 10.04
C TYR A 654 -36.66 43.43 9.46
N THR A 655 -36.00 44.57 9.78
CA THR A 655 -34.63 44.82 9.29
C THR A 655 -33.65 43.79 9.81
N ALA A 656 -33.71 43.44 11.13
CA ALA A 656 -32.87 42.42 11.75
C ALA A 656 -33.11 41.04 11.14
N ASN A 657 -34.36 40.62 10.97
CA ASN A 657 -34.71 39.33 10.36
C ASN A 657 -34.33 39.26 8.88
N LEU A 658 -34.48 40.36 8.12
CA LEU A 658 -34.05 40.40 6.72
C LEU A 658 -32.54 40.22 6.60
N ALA A 659 -31.74 40.88 7.46
CA ALA A 659 -30.29 40.70 7.50
C ALA A 659 -29.92 39.28 7.86
N ALA A 660 -30.53 38.66 8.88
CA ALA A 660 -30.32 37.27 9.28
C ALA A 660 -30.71 36.30 8.16
N PHE A 661 -31.85 36.49 7.50
CA PHE A 661 -32.33 35.66 6.38
C PHE A 661 -31.37 35.70 5.19
N LEU A 662 -30.89 36.87 4.82
CA LEU A 662 -29.90 37.01 3.73
C LEU A 662 -28.55 36.36 4.07
N THR A 663 -28.18 36.35 5.34
CA THR A 663 -26.95 35.71 5.82
C THR A 663 -27.12 34.19 5.93
N MET A 664 -28.26 33.68 6.42
CA MET A 664 -28.52 32.24 6.59
C MET A 664 -28.76 31.50 5.27
N GLU A 665 -29.23 32.13 4.23
CA GLU A 665 -29.36 31.51 2.89
C GLU A 665 -28.04 31.02 2.32
N ARG A 666 -26.87 31.43 2.85
CA ARG A 666 -25.55 30.94 2.49
C ARG A 666 -25.17 29.59 3.18
N MET A 667 -25.94 29.14 4.15
CA MET A 667 -25.66 27.95 4.96
C MET A 667 -26.73 26.86 4.85
N ASP A 668 -27.33 26.66 3.68
CA ASP A 668 -28.12 25.46 3.44
C ASP A 668 -27.16 24.25 3.61
N ALA A 669 -27.52 23.38 4.55
CA ALA A 669 -26.75 22.21 4.94
C ALA A 669 -26.46 21.34 3.72
N THR A 670 -25.32 21.61 3.09
CA THR A 670 -24.70 20.68 2.13
C THR A 670 -24.25 19.47 2.94
N ILE A 671 -24.42 18.27 2.38
CA ILE A 671 -23.83 17.06 2.94
C ILE A 671 -22.33 17.29 3.00
N GLU A 672 -21.74 17.22 4.19
CA GLU A 672 -20.33 17.48 4.41
C GLU A 672 -19.54 16.20 4.68
N SER A 673 -20.23 15.09 4.98
CA SER A 673 -19.58 13.84 5.36
C SER A 673 -20.34 12.60 4.86
N ALA A 674 -19.65 11.47 4.84
CA ALA A 674 -20.28 10.16 4.58
C ALA A 674 -21.30 9.78 5.66
N GLU A 675 -21.12 10.29 6.89
CA GLU A 675 -22.04 10.03 7.98
C GLU A 675 -23.38 10.75 7.75
N ASP A 676 -23.36 11.97 7.26
CA ASP A 676 -24.56 12.71 6.90
C ASP A 676 -25.27 12.04 5.73
N LEU A 677 -24.49 11.53 4.74
CA LEU A 677 -25.03 10.77 3.63
C LEU A 677 -25.71 9.47 4.10
N ALA A 678 -25.16 8.81 5.13
CA ALA A 678 -25.72 7.58 5.72
C ALA A 678 -26.97 7.81 6.57
N LYS A 679 -27.15 9.00 7.17
CA LYS A 679 -28.30 9.35 8.02
C LYS A 679 -29.56 9.72 7.22
N GLN A 680 -29.40 10.12 5.97
CA GLN A 680 -30.51 10.56 5.12
C GLN A 680 -30.88 9.48 4.08
N SER A 681 -32.14 9.51 3.57
CA SER A 681 -32.67 8.56 2.58
C SER A 681 -33.01 9.20 1.22
N LYS A 682 -32.98 10.53 1.13
CA LYS A 682 -33.41 11.29 -0.05
C LYS A 682 -32.40 11.21 -1.20
N ILE A 683 -31.10 11.32 -0.90
CA ILE A 683 -30.03 11.22 -1.87
C ILE A 683 -29.54 9.78 -1.92
N LYS A 684 -29.67 9.15 -3.07
CA LYS A 684 -29.15 7.81 -3.33
C LYS A 684 -27.68 7.88 -3.64
N TYR A 685 -26.94 6.81 -3.34
CA TYR A 685 -25.52 6.76 -3.61
C TYR A 685 -25.12 5.35 -4.04
N GLY A 686 -24.03 5.25 -4.81
CA GLY A 686 -23.54 3.98 -5.35
C GLY A 686 -22.06 4.02 -5.71
N ALA A 687 -21.55 2.89 -6.18
CA ALA A 687 -20.16 2.68 -6.58
C ALA A 687 -20.09 1.82 -7.83
N VAL A 688 -18.89 1.59 -8.39
CA VAL A 688 -18.67 0.68 -9.52
C VAL A 688 -18.81 -0.77 -9.07
N VAL A 689 -19.54 -1.58 -9.85
CA VAL A 689 -19.71 -3.02 -9.64
C VAL A 689 -18.37 -3.75 -9.70
N GLY A 690 -18.07 -4.59 -8.70
CA GLY A 690 -16.84 -5.39 -8.66
C GLY A 690 -15.54 -4.61 -8.44
N GLY A 691 -15.63 -3.30 -8.11
CA GLY A 691 -14.49 -2.47 -7.77
C GLY A 691 -14.07 -2.58 -6.30
N SER A 692 -12.87 -2.09 -6.01
CA SER A 692 -12.31 -1.99 -4.64
C SER A 692 -13.21 -1.22 -3.66
N THR A 693 -13.88 -0.17 -4.15
CA THR A 693 -14.83 0.65 -3.38
C THR A 693 -16.06 -0.17 -2.95
N MET A 694 -16.64 -0.95 -3.86
CA MET A 694 -17.77 -1.82 -3.54
C MET A 694 -17.38 -2.87 -2.49
N SER A 695 -16.23 -3.54 -2.69
CA SER A 695 -15.71 -4.54 -1.74
C SER A 695 -15.44 -3.94 -0.36
N PHE A 696 -14.95 -2.71 -0.29
CA PHE A 696 -14.70 -1.99 0.97
C PHE A 696 -15.98 -1.87 1.80
N PHE A 697 -17.09 -1.41 1.22
CA PHE A 697 -18.36 -1.28 1.94
C PHE A 697 -18.96 -2.63 2.28
N GLN A 698 -18.80 -3.64 1.42
CA GLN A 698 -19.31 -4.99 1.62
C GLN A 698 -18.64 -5.73 2.78
N THR A 699 -17.33 -5.51 2.98
CA THR A 699 -16.54 -6.23 3.99
C THR A 699 -16.27 -5.42 5.25
N SER A 700 -16.68 -4.15 5.29
CA SER A 700 -16.42 -3.26 6.44
C SER A 700 -17.23 -3.66 7.67
N ASN A 701 -16.57 -3.65 8.84
CA ASN A 701 -17.20 -3.87 10.15
C ASN A 701 -17.68 -2.57 10.82
N PHE A 702 -17.46 -1.41 10.18
CA PHE A 702 -17.85 -0.11 10.73
C PHE A 702 -19.34 0.15 10.51
N SER A 703 -20.09 0.48 11.55
CA SER A 703 -21.57 0.56 11.53
C SER A 703 -22.13 1.54 10.50
N THR A 704 -21.46 2.66 10.27
CA THR A 704 -21.86 3.65 9.25
C THR A 704 -21.72 3.07 7.83
N TYR A 705 -20.63 2.36 7.55
CA TYR A 705 -20.39 1.76 6.23
C TYR A 705 -21.29 0.56 5.97
N GLN A 706 -21.61 -0.23 7.01
CA GLN A 706 -22.62 -1.32 6.90
C GLN A 706 -23.99 -0.76 6.56
N ARG A 707 -24.41 0.35 7.19
CA ARG A 707 -25.65 1.05 6.86
C ARG A 707 -25.66 1.54 5.42
N MET A 708 -24.52 2.12 4.97
CA MET A 708 -24.38 2.56 3.59
C MET A 708 -24.45 1.39 2.62
N TRP A 709 -23.82 0.26 2.93
CA TRP A 709 -23.90 -0.97 2.13
C TRP A 709 -25.34 -1.47 2.01
N ALA A 710 -26.04 -1.62 3.13
CA ALA A 710 -27.43 -2.07 3.16
C ALA A 710 -28.36 -1.16 2.33
N ALA A 711 -28.15 0.16 2.38
CA ALA A 711 -28.87 1.12 1.57
C ALA A 711 -28.57 0.98 0.07
N MET A 712 -27.32 0.75 -0.31
CA MET A 712 -26.92 0.55 -1.71
C MET A 712 -27.47 -0.78 -2.28
N GLU A 713 -27.40 -1.86 -1.51
CA GLU A 713 -27.86 -3.20 -1.92
C GLU A 713 -29.37 -3.28 -2.06
N SER A 714 -30.11 -2.66 -1.15
CA SER A 714 -31.58 -2.62 -1.15
C SER A 714 -32.19 -1.69 -2.19
N ALA A 715 -31.41 -0.74 -2.74
CA ALA A 715 -31.91 0.27 -3.65
C ALA A 715 -32.45 -0.31 -4.97
N ARG A 716 -33.66 0.07 -5.32
CA ARG A 716 -34.27 -0.25 -6.62
C ARG A 716 -34.73 1.05 -7.29
N PRO A 717 -34.37 1.31 -8.57
CA PRO A 717 -33.42 0.57 -9.42
C PRO A 717 -32.00 0.61 -8.86
N SER A 718 -31.11 -0.33 -9.33
CA SER A 718 -29.74 -0.44 -8.83
C SER A 718 -28.97 0.88 -8.89
N VAL A 719 -28.31 1.20 -7.80
CA VAL A 719 -27.45 2.39 -7.67
C VAL A 719 -26.02 2.16 -8.17
N PHE A 720 -25.67 0.90 -8.43
CA PHE A 720 -24.32 0.55 -8.92
C PHE A 720 -24.16 0.88 -10.41
N THR A 721 -22.95 1.22 -10.82
CA THR A 721 -22.57 1.59 -12.18
C THR A 721 -21.55 0.63 -12.76
N LYS A 722 -21.42 0.58 -14.09
CA LYS A 722 -20.43 -0.26 -14.78
C LYS A 722 -19.06 0.42 -14.86
N SER A 723 -19.01 1.74 -14.85
CA SER A 723 -17.79 2.54 -14.97
C SER A 723 -17.88 3.84 -14.18
N ASN A 724 -16.74 4.49 -13.95
CA ASN A 724 -16.67 5.80 -13.33
C ASN A 724 -17.36 6.89 -14.17
N ASP A 725 -17.30 6.80 -15.51
CA ASP A 725 -17.98 7.75 -16.41
C ASP A 725 -19.49 7.66 -16.30
N GLU A 726 -20.06 6.47 -16.19
CA GLU A 726 -21.49 6.30 -15.93
C GLU A 726 -21.88 6.89 -14.56
N GLY A 727 -21.01 6.73 -13.56
CA GLY A 727 -21.20 7.32 -12.23
C GLY A 727 -21.24 8.84 -12.28
N ARG A 728 -20.26 9.45 -12.96
CA ARG A 728 -20.24 10.91 -13.22
C ARG A 728 -21.52 11.40 -13.91
N ASP A 729 -21.92 10.73 -14.98
CA ASP A 729 -23.10 11.14 -15.75
C ASP A 729 -24.38 11.01 -14.93
N ARG A 730 -24.48 10.01 -14.04
CA ARG A 730 -25.61 9.90 -13.10
C ARG A 730 -25.62 11.03 -12.07
N VAL A 731 -24.45 11.49 -11.58
CA VAL A 731 -24.37 12.63 -10.66
C VAL A 731 -24.85 13.92 -11.37
N ILE A 732 -24.37 14.18 -12.59
CA ILE A 732 -24.74 15.37 -13.37
C ILE A 732 -26.25 15.36 -13.68
N LYS A 733 -26.77 14.24 -14.18
CA LYS A 733 -28.20 14.09 -14.55
C LYS A 733 -29.12 13.97 -13.35
N GLY A 734 -28.61 13.56 -12.20
CA GLY A 734 -29.39 13.27 -10.98
C GLY A 734 -29.92 14.48 -10.23
N LYS A 735 -29.68 15.71 -10.69
CA LYS A 735 -30.16 16.96 -10.07
C LYS A 735 -29.99 16.97 -8.55
N ARG A 736 -28.78 16.59 -8.07
CA ARG A 736 -28.40 16.50 -6.64
C ARG A 736 -29.14 15.42 -5.82
N LEU A 737 -29.80 14.46 -6.46
CA LEU A 737 -30.43 13.32 -5.79
C LEU A 737 -29.59 12.05 -5.83
N TYR A 738 -28.39 12.13 -6.41
CA TYR A 738 -27.45 11.00 -6.50
C TYR A 738 -26.03 11.45 -6.18
N ALA A 739 -25.33 10.70 -5.34
CA ALA A 739 -23.90 10.83 -5.02
C ALA A 739 -23.14 9.59 -5.48
N PHE A 740 -21.87 9.71 -5.83
CA PHE A 740 -21.09 8.61 -6.34
C PHE A 740 -19.83 8.41 -5.50
N LEU A 741 -19.64 7.19 -4.99
CA LEU A 741 -18.49 6.80 -4.18
C LEU A 741 -17.41 6.26 -5.10
N MET A 742 -16.26 6.90 -5.13
CA MET A 742 -15.16 6.54 -6.01
C MET A 742 -13.80 6.90 -5.41
N GLU A 743 -12.73 6.44 -6.03
CA GLU A 743 -11.37 6.73 -5.63
C GLU A 743 -11.00 8.19 -5.90
N SER A 744 -10.30 8.82 -4.95
CA SER A 744 -10.00 10.27 -4.95
C SER A 744 -9.22 10.73 -6.18
N THR A 745 -8.34 9.89 -6.72
CA THR A 745 -7.55 10.22 -7.91
C THR A 745 -8.40 10.41 -9.16
N SER A 746 -9.36 9.50 -9.38
CA SER A 746 -10.33 9.62 -10.47
C SER A 746 -11.31 10.76 -10.23
N LEU A 747 -11.66 11.00 -8.96
CA LEU A 747 -12.53 12.11 -8.56
C LEU A 747 -11.84 13.46 -8.86
N GLU A 748 -10.60 13.64 -8.41
CA GLU A 748 -9.79 14.82 -8.70
C GLU A 748 -9.71 15.09 -10.22
N TYR A 749 -9.46 14.05 -11.02
CA TYR A 749 -9.41 14.18 -12.47
C TYR A 749 -10.72 14.68 -13.08
N MET A 750 -11.86 14.23 -12.54
CA MET A 750 -13.18 14.64 -13.01
C MET A 750 -13.53 16.06 -12.57
N THR A 751 -13.25 16.44 -11.33
CA THR A 751 -13.56 17.77 -10.80
C THR A 751 -12.76 18.88 -11.46
N GLU A 752 -11.54 18.61 -11.92
CA GLU A 752 -10.72 19.56 -12.68
C GLU A 752 -11.30 19.88 -14.09
N ARG A 753 -12.14 19.01 -14.64
CA ARG A 753 -12.71 19.11 -16.00
C ARG A 753 -14.19 19.46 -16.01
N TYR A 754 -14.94 19.02 -15.03
CA TYR A 754 -16.38 19.21 -14.91
C TYR A 754 -16.67 20.09 -13.69
N CYS A 755 -16.75 21.41 -13.90
CA CYS A 755 -16.96 22.40 -12.84
C CYS A 755 -18.31 22.29 -12.14
N GLU A 756 -19.20 21.44 -12.62
CA GLU A 756 -20.48 21.11 -11.99
C GLU A 756 -20.35 20.05 -10.88
N LEU A 757 -19.14 19.48 -10.72
CA LEU A 757 -18.86 18.43 -9.76
C LEU A 757 -17.93 18.94 -8.66
N THR A 758 -18.14 18.43 -7.46
CA THR A 758 -17.32 18.73 -6.29
C THR A 758 -17.11 17.47 -5.45
N GLN A 759 -16.02 17.46 -4.68
CA GLN A 759 -15.76 16.48 -3.65
C GLN A 759 -16.48 16.87 -2.36
N ILE A 760 -17.09 15.90 -1.69
CA ILE A 760 -17.65 16.06 -0.36
C ILE A 760 -16.82 15.30 0.66
N GLY A 761 -16.48 15.97 1.76
CA GLY A 761 -15.78 15.40 2.90
C GLY A 761 -14.33 15.01 2.61
N GLY A 762 -13.70 14.39 3.59
CA GLY A 762 -12.37 13.82 3.48
C GLY A 762 -12.35 12.42 2.85
N LEU A 763 -11.18 11.78 2.91
CA LEU A 763 -11.00 10.40 2.47
C LEU A 763 -11.58 9.44 3.52
N LEU A 764 -12.35 8.45 3.09
CA LEU A 764 -12.96 7.44 3.97
C LEU A 764 -11.98 6.34 4.37
N ASP A 765 -10.96 6.11 3.54
CA ASP A 765 -9.88 5.16 3.77
C ASP A 765 -8.56 5.69 3.19
N SER A 766 -7.48 4.96 3.39
CA SER A 766 -6.18 5.24 2.79
C SER A 766 -5.65 3.97 2.14
N LYS A 767 -5.41 4.04 0.84
CA LYS A 767 -4.90 2.96 -0.02
C LYS A 767 -3.81 3.50 -0.94
N GLY A 768 -3.17 2.62 -1.70
CA GLY A 768 -2.21 3.02 -2.70
C GLY A 768 -2.41 2.27 -4.01
N TYR A 769 -2.01 2.87 -5.11
CA TYR A 769 -1.80 2.17 -6.37
C TYR A 769 -0.36 1.65 -6.44
N GLY A 770 -0.20 0.40 -6.81
CA GLY A 770 1.09 -0.26 -6.98
C GLY A 770 1.21 -0.94 -8.33
N ILE A 771 2.44 -1.12 -8.77
CA ILE A 771 2.76 -1.96 -9.92
C ILE A 771 2.67 -3.40 -9.45
N ALA A 772 1.79 -4.19 -10.07
CA ALA A 772 1.64 -5.60 -9.74
C ALA A 772 2.54 -6.46 -10.63
N MET A 773 3.00 -7.58 -10.07
CA MET A 773 3.86 -8.56 -10.73
C MET A 773 3.54 -9.96 -10.20
N PRO A 774 3.96 -11.03 -10.90
CA PRO A 774 3.82 -12.39 -10.38
C PRO A 774 4.48 -12.55 -9.01
N VAL A 775 3.92 -13.44 -8.20
CA VAL A 775 4.46 -13.75 -6.87
C VAL A 775 5.93 -14.14 -6.98
N ASN A 776 6.75 -13.69 -6.04
CA ASN A 776 8.18 -13.96 -5.95
C ASN A 776 9.01 -13.41 -7.11
N SER A 777 8.55 -12.32 -7.73
CA SER A 777 9.35 -11.62 -8.75
C SER A 777 10.65 -11.09 -8.14
N PRO A 778 11.83 -11.51 -8.67
CA PRO A 778 13.13 -11.02 -8.20
C PRO A 778 13.29 -9.51 -8.42
N TYR A 779 12.50 -8.94 -9.32
CA TYR A 779 12.57 -7.54 -9.73
C TYR A 779 11.80 -6.59 -8.80
N ARG A 780 11.00 -7.12 -7.86
CA ARG A 780 10.15 -6.32 -6.97
C ARG A 780 10.93 -5.24 -6.22
N THR A 781 12.09 -5.61 -5.66
CA THR A 781 12.94 -4.68 -4.88
C THR A 781 13.53 -3.59 -5.77
N ALA A 782 14.05 -3.95 -6.96
CA ALA A 782 14.62 -3.01 -7.89
C ALA A 782 13.59 -2.02 -8.45
N ILE A 783 12.40 -2.51 -8.84
CA ILE A 783 11.32 -1.66 -9.34
C ILE A 783 10.77 -0.77 -8.21
N SER A 784 10.60 -1.29 -6.98
CA SER A 784 10.21 -0.49 -5.81
C SER A 784 11.23 0.60 -5.50
N GLY A 785 12.52 0.30 -5.59
CA GLY A 785 13.60 1.28 -5.42
C GLY A 785 13.55 2.39 -6.47
N ALA A 786 13.27 2.05 -7.73
CA ALA A 786 13.09 3.03 -8.81
C ALA A 786 11.86 3.93 -8.58
N VAL A 787 10.74 3.35 -8.13
CA VAL A 787 9.54 4.12 -7.76
C VAL A 787 9.85 5.09 -6.63
N LEU A 788 10.54 4.62 -5.57
CA LEU A 788 10.94 5.46 -4.45
C LEU A 788 11.86 6.61 -4.88
N LYS A 789 12.84 6.33 -5.73
CA LYS A 789 13.73 7.35 -6.30
C LYS A 789 12.94 8.41 -7.10
N MET A 790 11.97 8.00 -7.91
CA MET A 790 11.11 8.94 -8.64
C MET A 790 10.24 9.78 -7.68
N GLN A 791 9.84 9.21 -6.54
CA GLN A 791 9.09 9.92 -5.51
C GLN A 791 9.96 10.97 -4.82
N GLU A 792 11.18 10.64 -4.42
CA GLU A 792 12.15 11.54 -3.80
C GLU A 792 12.57 12.68 -4.74
N GLU A 793 12.76 12.40 -6.01
CA GLU A 793 13.04 13.40 -7.04
C GLU A 793 11.83 14.28 -7.38
N GLY A 794 10.65 14.03 -6.81
CA GLY A 794 9.42 14.75 -7.10
C GLY A 794 8.81 14.48 -8.48
N LYS A 795 9.36 13.54 -9.25
CA LYS A 795 8.89 13.21 -10.60
C LYS A 795 7.46 12.67 -10.61
N LEU A 796 7.07 11.86 -9.61
CA LEU A 796 5.70 11.34 -9.51
C LEU A 796 4.69 12.47 -9.32
N HIS A 797 5.05 13.51 -8.55
CA HIS A 797 4.20 14.68 -8.36
C HIS A 797 4.09 15.51 -9.65
N GLN A 798 5.20 15.72 -10.36
CA GLN A 798 5.20 16.42 -11.66
C GLN A 798 4.32 15.69 -12.69
N LEU A 799 4.44 14.35 -12.78
CA LEU A 799 3.59 13.53 -13.65
C LEU A 799 2.10 13.65 -13.27
N LYS A 800 1.78 13.63 -11.97
CA LYS A 800 0.40 13.84 -11.50
C LYS A 800 -0.10 15.21 -11.93
N THR A 801 0.64 16.29 -11.66
CA THR A 801 0.26 17.65 -12.04
C THR A 801 0.02 17.77 -13.53
N ARG A 802 0.93 17.23 -14.34
CA ARG A 802 0.83 17.23 -15.80
C ARG A 802 -0.47 16.59 -16.29
N TRP A 803 -0.79 15.36 -15.85
CA TRP A 803 -1.93 14.60 -16.37
C TRP A 803 -3.26 15.01 -15.74
N TRP A 804 -3.29 15.55 -14.51
CA TRP A 804 -4.53 16.01 -13.87
C TRP A 804 -4.87 17.45 -14.22
N LYS A 805 -3.86 18.36 -14.27
CA LYS A 805 -4.11 19.81 -14.40
C LYS A 805 -3.73 20.41 -15.76
N GLU A 806 -2.68 19.93 -16.42
CA GLU A 806 -2.15 20.57 -17.64
C GLU A 806 -2.71 19.97 -18.93
N MET A 807 -2.88 18.64 -18.98
CA MET A 807 -3.25 17.92 -20.19
C MET A 807 -4.77 17.68 -20.30
N HIS A 808 -5.27 17.50 -21.56
CA HIS A 808 -6.65 17.10 -21.83
C HIS A 808 -7.73 17.94 -21.14
N GLY A 809 -7.52 19.28 -21.04
CA GLY A 809 -8.49 20.23 -20.50
C GLY A 809 -8.61 20.26 -18.98
N GLY A 810 -7.57 19.79 -18.26
CA GLY A 810 -7.42 20.01 -16.82
C GLY A 810 -7.29 21.51 -16.48
N GLY A 811 -7.50 21.88 -15.21
CA GLY A 811 -7.36 23.24 -14.73
C GLY A 811 -8.47 24.23 -15.19
N ARG A 812 -9.48 23.76 -15.89
CA ARG A 812 -10.60 24.63 -16.36
C ARG A 812 -11.41 25.23 -15.22
N CYS A 813 -11.40 24.61 -14.07
CA CYS A 813 -12.25 24.95 -12.93
C CYS A 813 -11.55 25.80 -11.87
N ASP A 814 -10.23 26.00 -11.95
CA ASP A 814 -9.44 26.77 -10.98
C ASP A 814 -9.90 28.24 -10.86
N GLY A 815 -10.41 28.86 -11.94
CA GLY A 815 -10.92 30.22 -11.93
C GLY A 815 -12.28 30.41 -11.24
N LYS A 816 -13.08 29.34 -11.06
CA LYS A 816 -14.39 29.40 -10.40
C LYS A 816 -14.33 29.11 -8.91
N ALA A 817 -13.37 28.35 -8.45
CA ALA A 817 -13.16 28.07 -7.04
C ALA A 817 -12.66 29.30 -6.27
N SER A 818 -11.82 30.14 -6.89
CA SER A 818 -11.37 31.42 -6.31
C SER A 818 -12.45 32.53 -6.31
N ALA A 819 -13.45 32.44 -7.20
CA ALA A 819 -14.59 33.35 -7.19
C ALA A 819 -15.65 33.02 -6.12
N ALA A 820 -15.67 31.74 -5.65
CA ALA A 820 -16.60 31.32 -4.60
C ALA A 820 -16.06 31.54 -3.18
N SER A 821 -14.75 31.76 -3.03
CA SER A 821 -14.07 32.01 -1.75
C SER A 821 -13.65 33.44 -1.50
N SER A 822 -13.93 34.39 -2.42
CA SER A 822 -13.75 35.82 -2.14
C SER A 822 -14.84 36.25 -1.17
N ASP A 823 -14.45 36.63 0.03
CA ASP A 823 -15.25 37.30 1.09
C ASP A 823 -15.74 38.73 0.71
N SER A 824 -15.91 39.02 -0.57
CA SER A 824 -16.61 40.22 -1.01
C SER A 824 -18.09 40.03 -0.70
N ALA A 825 -18.64 40.86 0.18
CA ALA A 825 -20.08 40.96 0.44
C ALA A 825 -20.81 40.91 -0.90
N ALA A 826 -21.64 39.88 -1.12
CA ALA A 826 -22.32 39.69 -2.38
C ALA A 826 -23.23 40.90 -2.60
N GLU A 827 -23.05 41.63 -3.71
CA GLU A 827 -23.88 42.70 -4.14
C GLU A 827 -25.34 42.26 -4.18
N LEU A 828 -26.25 43.10 -3.67
CA LEU A 828 -27.68 42.86 -3.73
C LEU A 828 -28.16 43.00 -5.19
N GLY A 829 -28.23 41.88 -5.87
CA GLY A 829 -28.69 41.81 -7.27
C GLY A 829 -30.21 41.99 -7.42
N ILE A 830 -30.67 42.25 -8.64
CA ILE A 830 -32.10 42.39 -9.00
C ILE A 830 -32.94 41.20 -8.53
N GLY A 831 -32.38 39.97 -8.46
CA GLY A 831 -33.04 38.77 -7.94
C GLY A 831 -33.52 38.91 -6.49
N ASN A 832 -32.85 39.72 -5.65
CA ASN A 832 -33.23 39.93 -4.25
C ASN A 832 -34.21 41.10 -4.04
N VAL A 833 -34.14 42.14 -4.89
CA VAL A 833 -34.86 43.42 -4.72
C VAL A 833 -35.89 43.63 -5.83
N GLY A 834 -35.89 42.79 -6.88
CA GLY A 834 -36.78 42.97 -8.04
C GLY A 834 -38.27 42.99 -7.68
N GLY A 835 -38.69 42.22 -6.66
CA GLY A 835 -40.07 42.22 -6.18
C GLY A 835 -40.55 43.56 -5.63
N VAL A 836 -39.66 44.35 -5.02
CA VAL A 836 -39.99 45.70 -4.51
C VAL A 836 -40.34 46.64 -5.67
N PHE A 837 -39.60 46.58 -6.78
CA PHE A 837 -39.89 47.35 -7.99
C PHE A 837 -41.20 46.89 -8.66
N VAL A 838 -41.54 45.62 -8.59
CA VAL A 838 -42.82 45.09 -9.09
C VAL A 838 -43.96 45.65 -8.26
N VAL A 839 -43.86 45.65 -6.93
CA VAL A 839 -44.88 46.26 -6.03
C VAL A 839 -45.01 47.73 -6.29
N LEU A 840 -43.89 48.46 -6.46
CA LEU A 840 -43.91 49.87 -6.84
C LEU A 840 -44.65 50.09 -8.18
N ALA A 841 -44.34 49.32 -9.19
CA ALA A 841 -45.01 49.45 -10.49
C ALA A 841 -46.50 49.14 -10.42
N ILE A 842 -46.89 48.11 -9.65
CA ILE A 842 -48.34 47.85 -9.40
C ILE A 842 -49.00 48.98 -8.67
N GLY A 843 -48.41 49.56 -7.60
CA GLY A 843 -48.89 50.68 -6.85
C GLY A 843 -49.08 51.94 -7.71
N CYS A 844 -48.07 52.28 -8.54
CA CYS A 844 -48.19 53.43 -9.48
C CYS A 844 -49.26 53.20 -10.53
N SER A 845 -49.40 51.94 -11.03
CA SER A 845 -50.47 51.63 -12.00
C SER A 845 -51.89 51.78 -11.37
N CYS A 846 -52.04 51.28 -10.13
CA CYS A 846 -53.32 51.47 -9.40
C CYS A 846 -53.62 52.94 -9.13
N ALA A 847 -52.60 53.73 -8.69
CA ALA A 847 -52.75 55.16 -8.48
C ALA A 847 -53.17 55.91 -9.77
N PHE A 848 -52.56 55.49 -10.93
CA PHE A 848 -52.91 56.05 -12.23
C PHE A 848 -54.36 55.72 -12.63
N ILE A 849 -54.81 54.49 -12.38
CA ILE A 849 -56.19 54.05 -12.64
C ILE A 849 -57.17 54.83 -11.77
N ILE A 850 -56.87 54.97 -10.46
CA ILE A 850 -57.70 55.78 -9.54
C ILE A 850 -57.71 57.20 -9.99
N GLY A 851 -56.62 57.83 -10.38
CA GLY A 851 -56.57 59.21 -10.91
C GLY A 851 -57.40 59.35 -12.17
N ILE A 852 -57.44 58.36 -13.08
CA ILE A 852 -58.34 58.36 -14.23
C ILE A 852 -59.81 58.31 -13.77
N LEU A 853 -60.15 57.49 -12.77
CA LEU A 853 -61.50 57.38 -12.26
C LEU A 853 -61.94 58.71 -11.57
N GLU A 854 -61.09 59.34 -10.77
CA GLU A 854 -61.29 60.63 -10.16
C GLU A 854 -61.49 61.73 -11.22
N PHE A 855 -60.63 61.69 -12.28
CA PHE A 855 -60.75 62.62 -13.38
C PHE A 855 -62.10 62.46 -14.12
N LEU A 856 -62.54 61.26 -14.42
CA LEU A 856 -63.84 60.98 -15.04
C LEU A 856 -65.00 61.35 -14.15
N TRP A 857 -64.90 61.15 -12.83
CA TRP A 857 -65.86 61.53 -11.86
C TRP A 857 -66.00 63.06 -11.83
N ASN A 858 -64.86 63.80 -11.81
CA ASN A 858 -64.88 65.28 -11.88
C ASN A 858 -65.49 65.79 -13.20
N VAL A 859 -65.12 65.22 -14.32
CA VAL A 859 -65.75 65.54 -15.66
C VAL A 859 -67.25 65.33 -15.61
N ARG A 860 -67.72 64.24 -14.98
CA ARG A 860 -69.14 64.00 -14.80
C ARG A 860 -69.83 65.10 -13.94
N LYS A 861 -69.15 65.49 -12.87
CA LYS A 861 -69.64 66.53 -11.96
C LYS A 861 -69.73 67.87 -12.68
N VAL A 862 -68.71 68.29 -13.40
CA VAL A 862 -68.66 69.52 -14.21
C VAL A 862 -69.71 69.48 -15.33
N ALA A 863 -69.94 68.38 -16.02
CA ALA A 863 -70.95 68.20 -17.05
C ALA A 863 -72.35 68.37 -16.52
N VAL A 864 -72.64 67.92 -15.27
CA VAL A 864 -73.94 68.10 -14.60
C VAL A 864 -74.13 69.57 -14.09
N GLU A 865 -73.11 70.19 -13.52
CA GLU A 865 -73.13 71.55 -13.00
C GLU A 865 -73.25 72.57 -14.11
N GLU A 866 -72.53 72.48 -15.21
CA GLU A 866 -72.52 73.44 -16.33
C GLU A 866 -73.56 73.08 -17.43
N ARG A 867 -74.32 71.98 -17.30
CA ARG A 867 -75.31 71.49 -18.28
C ARG A 867 -74.75 71.36 -19.68
N ILE A 868 -73.54 70.94 -19.84
CA ILE A 868 -72.87 70.64 -21.11
C ILE A 868 -72.81 69.12 -21.35
N THR A 869 -72.57 68.71 -22.64
CA THR A 869 -72.49 67.30 -22.94
C THR A 869 -71.25 66.71 -22.24
N PRO A 870 -71.34 65.52 -21.66
CA PRO A 870 -70.21 64.92 -20.98
C PRO A 870 -68.92 64.82 -21.84
N TRP A 871 -69.03 64.77 -23.14
CA TRP A 871 -67.94 64.75 -24.09
C TRP A 871 -67.19 66.06 -24.23
N ASP A 872 -67.97 67.20 -24.23
CA ASP A 872 -67.40 68.53 -24.30
C ASP A 872 -66.76 68.97 -22.95
N ALA A 873 -67.32 68.52 -21.80
CA ALA A 873 -66.68 68.63 -20.51
C ALA A 873 -65.34 67.80 -20.47
N LEU A 874 -65.32 66.59 -20.98
CA LEU A 874 -64.15 65.78 -21.10
C LEU A 874 -63.06 66.43 -21.96
N LYS A 875 -63.41 66.99 -23.08
CA LYS A 875 -62.45 67.69 -23.95
C LYS A 875 -61.89 68.98 -23.27
N ALA A 876 -62.70 69.73 -22.58
CA ALA A 876 -62.24 70.94 -21.86
C ALA A 876 -61.29 70.58 -20.72
N GLU A 877 -61.64 69.66 -19.85
CA GLU A 877 -60.81 69.19 -18.73
C GLU A 877 -59.55 68.48 -19.20
N LEU A 878 -59.61 67.63 -20.25
CA LEU A 878 -58.42 66.94 -20.84
C LEU A 878 -57.48 67.95 -21.48
N LYS A 879 -57.97 68.96 -22.16
CA LYS A 879 -57.19 70.06 -22.74
C LYS A 879 -56.49 70.89 -21.65
N PHE A 880 -57.16 71.08 -20.51
CA PHE A 880 -56.59 71.72 -19.34
C PHE A 880 -55.50 70.81 -18.70
N ALA A 881 -55.78 69.49 -18.43
CA ALA A 881 -54.90 68.57 -17.81
C ALA A 881 -53.62 68.31 -18.66
N LEU A 882 -53.67 68.31 -19.98
CA LEU A 882 -52.57 68.22 -20.88
C LEU A 882 -51.76 69.49 -21.11
N ASN A 883 -52.27 70.62 -20.66
CA ASN A 883 -51.57 71.89 -20.81
C ASN A 883 -50.64 72.16 -19.61
N ILE A 884 -49.44 71.63 -19.67
CA ILE A 884 -48.42 71.66 -18.62
C ILE A 884 -47.98 73.10 -18.27
N SER A 885 -48.24 74.06 -19.11
CA SER A 885 -47.80 75.43 -18.93
C SER A 885 -48.76 76.31 -18.07
N VAL A 886 -49.95 75.85 -17.72
CA VAL A 886 -50.91 76.57 -16.94
C VAL A 886 -50.85 76.07 -15.47
N THR A 887 -50.41 76.92 -14.58
CA THR A 887 -50.29 76.65 -13.16
C THR A 887 -51.49 77.06 -12.29
N SER A 888 -52.49 77.71 -12.86
CA SER A 888 -53.68 78.14 -12.15
C SER A 888 -54.99 77.78 -12.89
N LYS A 889 -55.88 77.07 -12.18
CA LYS A 889 -57.21 76.75 -12.73
C LYS A 889 -58.22 77.85 -12.35
N PRO A 890 -58.96 78.48 -13.30
CA PRO A 890 -60.02 79.46 -12.91
C PRO A 890 -61.14 78.70 -12.19
N VAL A 891 -61.46 79.22 -10.99
CA VAL A 891 -62.59 78.71 -10.21
C VAL A 891 -63.81 79.49 -10.71
N HIS A 892 -64.77 78.83 -11.31
CA HIS A 892 -66.08 79.38 -11.63
C HIS A 892 -66.90 79.45 -10.33
N ASN A 893 -67.02 80.73 -9.78
CA ASN A 893 -67.94 80.98 -8.72
C ASN A 893 -69.32 81.13 -9.34
N THR A 894 -70.28 80.36 -9.00
CA THR A 894 -71.72 80.53 -9.28
C THR A 894 -72.19 81.57 -8.26
N LEU A 895 -72.08 82.85 -8.64
CA LEU A 895 -72.82 83.92 -7.95
C LEU A 895 -74.13 84.13 -8.72
N SER A 896 -75.20 83.93 -8.02
CA SER A 896 -76.62 84.27 -8.36
C SER A 896 -76.76 85.66 -8.87
N GLU A 897 -77.43 85.78 -9.97
CA GLU A 897 -77.98 87.06 -10.51
C GLU A 897 -78.79 87.80 -9.49
N SER A 898 -78.49 89.06 -9.31
CA SER A 898 -79.47 90.10 -9.12
C SER A 898 -78.98 91.45 -9.73
N THR A 899 -79.61 91.77 -10.85
CA THR A 899 -79.96 93.06 -11.49
C THR A 899 -79.24 94.33 -10.98
N ALA A 900 -78.51 94.99 -11.86
CA ALA A 900 -78.94 96.30 -12.46
C ALA A 900 -77.73 97.03 -13.12
N SER A 901 -77.85 97.22 -14.38
CA SER A 901 -77.68 98.47 -15.16
C SER A 901 -76.60 99.49 -14.85
N GLY A 902 -75.82 99.78 -15.87
CA GLY A 902 -75.13 101.04 -16.00
C GLY A 902 -73.79 101.07 -16.73
N LYS A 903 -73.83 101.15 -17.94
CA LYS A 903 -73.06 101.93 -18.95
C LYS A 903 -71.63 102.35 -18.73
N SER A 904 -70.88 102.03 -19.76
CA SER A 904 -69.87 102.85 -20.48
C SER A 904 -68.50 102.86 -19.95
N SER A 905 -67.63 102.57 -20.72
CA SER A 905 -67.00 103.06 -21.90
C SER A 905 -65.49 103.29 -21.76
N LEU A 906 -64.85 102.81 -22.69
CA LEU A 906 -63.65 103.37 -23.31
C LEU A 906 -62.27 103.14 -22.71
N ARG A 907 -61.50 102.34 -23.49
CA ARG A 907 -60.25 102.79 -24.19
C ARG A 907 -59.07 102.95 -23.23
N SER A 908 -57.93 102.62 -23.49
CA SER A 908 -57.15 102.34 -24.72
C SER A 908 -55.75 101.99 -24.32
N LYS A 909 -55.14 101.13 -25.18
CA LYS A 909 -53.75 101.28 -25.69
C LYS A 909 -52.68 101.59 -24.63
N SER A 910 -51.61 101.03 -24.70
CA SER A 910 -50.58 100.72 -25.65
C SER A 910 -49.22 100.63 -24.98
N GLU A 911 -48.46 99.82 -25.47
CA GLU A 911 -47.01 100.00 -25.73
C GLU A 911 -46.11 100.33 -24.53
N SER A 912 -45.02 99.79 -24.35
CA SER A 912 -43.92 99.35 -25.20
C SER A 912 -42.67 99.34 -24.35
N ARG A 913 -41.89 98.28 -24.62
CA ARG A 913 -40.47 98.36 -24.86
C ARG A 913 -39.46 98.79 -23.81
N ARG A 914 -38.47 97.92 -23.83
CA ARG A 914 -37.04 98.16 -23.74
C ARG A 914 -36.37 98.04 -22.40
N GLU A 915 -35.53 97.03 -22.46
CA GLU A 915 -34.02 97.10 -22.40
C GLU A 915 -33.47 97.78 -21.16
N SER A 916 -32.61 97.10 -20.46
CA SER A 916 -31.18 96.78 -20.72
C SER A 916 -30.51 96.24 -19.48
N GLU A 917 -29.76 95.25 -19.69
CA GLU A 917 -28.34 95.05 -19.20
C GLU A 917 -27.95 95.75 -17.88
N VAL A 918 -27.31 95.06 -17.03
CA VAL A 918 -25.89 95.11 -16.61
C VAL A 918 -25.62 94.22 -15.37
N ALA A 919 -24.85 93.17 -15.59
CA ALA A 919 -23.72 92.71 -14.80
C ALA A 919 -23.67 92.87 -13.29
N GLY A 920 -23.30 91.77 -12.64
CA GLY A 920 -22.43 91.91 -11.51
C GLY A 920 -22.54 90.86 -10.40
N ARG A 921 -21.67 89.89 -10.57
CA ARG A 921 -20.89 89.28 -9.49
C ARG A 921 -21.54 88.60 -8.29
N ALA A 922 -21.37 87.26 -8.38
CA ALA A 922 -20.72 86.46 -7.36
C ALA A 922 -21.02 86.66 -5.87
N ASN A 923 -21.59 85.64 -5.26
CA ASN A 923 -20.83 85.03 -4.16
C ASN A 923 -21.41 83.68 -3.77
N ASN A 924 -20.42 82.73 -3.78
CA ASN A 924 -20.49 81.41 -3.19
C ASN A 924 -20.96 81.44 -1.75
N VAL A 925 -21.86 80.56 -1.40
CA VAL A 925 -21.90 80.00 -0.05
C VAL A 925 -21.95 78.46 -0.20
N ARG A 926 -20.83 77.87 0.05
CA ARG A 926 -20.65 76.44 0.35
C ARG A 926 -21.29 76.09 1.68
N THR A 927 -22.18 75.14 1.72
CA THR A 927 -22.43 74.40 2.94
C THR A 927 -21.79 73.05 2.81
N GLY A 928 -20.67 72.92 3.55
CA GLY A 928 -19.89 71.69 3.69
C GLY A 928 -20.63 70.69 4.59
N ALA A 929 -20.72 69.46 4.11
CA ALA A 929 -20.98 68.31 4.95
C ALA A 929 -19.63 67.79 5.53
N SER A 930 -19.53 67.84 6.84
CA SER A 930 -18.43 67.44 7.66
C SER A 930 -18.36 65.94 7.69
N LEU A 931 -17.29 65.35 7.13
CA LEU A 931 -16.79 64.00 7.43
C LEU A 931 -16.10 64.09 8.80
N MET A 932 -16.67 63.41 9.79
CA MET A 932 -15.95 63.11 11.04
C MET A 932 -15.03 61.89 10.83
N ASN A 933 -13.74 62.14 10.83
CA ASN A 933 -12.68 61.19 11.09
C ASN A 933 -12.77 60.70 12.54
N LEU A 934 -12.87 59.40 12.71
CA LEU A 934 -12.65 58.70 13.97
C LEU A 934 -11.39 57.81 13.84
N ASP A 935 -10.24 58.46 13.83
CA ASP A 935 -9.00 57.88 14.27
C ASP A 935 -8.70 58.37 15.68
N LYS A 936 -8.83 57.48 16.66
CA LYS A 936 -8.08 57.43 17.92
C LYS A 936 -8.88 56.67 18.97
N LEU A 937 -8.65 55.42 19.03
CA LEU A 937 -8.57 54.70 20.31
C LEU A 937 -7.75 53.43 20.05
N GLY A 938 -6.46 53.54 20.37
CA GLY A 938 -5.56 52.43 20.42
C GLY A 938 -5.86 51.51 21.57
N LEU A 939 -5.82 50.23 21.25
CA LEU A 939 -5.45 49.19 22.19
C LEU A 939 -4.64 48.13 21.43
N GLY A 940 -3.35 48.18 21.65
CA GLY A 940 -2.45 47.15 21.17
C GLY A 940 -2.63 45.85 21.95
N PHE A 941 -2.51 44.74 21.24
CA PHE A 941 -1.98 43.51 21.83
C PHE A 941 -1.04 42.88 20.81
N GLY A 942 0.14 42.60 21.36
CA GLY A 942 1.31 42.20 20.63
C GLY A 942 1.25 40.81 20.10
N SER A 943 1.95 40.71 19.00
CA SER A 943 2.46 39.49 18.43
C SER A 943 3.56 38.90 19.31
N LYS A 944 3.51 37.62 19.56
CA LYS A 944 4.72 36.80 19.64
C LYS A 944 4.41 35.37 19.23
N ASN A 945 5.22 34.97 18.27
CA ASN A 945 5.58 33.65 17.73
C ASN A 945 4.60 32.97 16.81
#